data_4341fb0a4ae7dde48a84e8b88369fee4
#
_entry.id   4341fb0a4ae7dde48a84e8b88369fee4
#
_cell.length_a   1.000
_cell.length_b   1.000
_cell.length_c   1.000
_cell.angle_alpha   90.00
_cell.angle_beta   90.00
_cell.angle_gamma   90.00
#
_symmetry.space_group_name_H-M   'P 1'
#
loop_
_entity.id
_entity.type
_entity.pdbx_description
1 polymer ?
#
loop_
_entity_poly.entity_id
_entity_poly.type
_entity_poly.pdbx_seq_one_letter_code
_entity_poly.pdbx_strand_id
1 'polypeptide(L)'
;MKIIKRNGAEATFDISKIIMAVTKANAAVEEGARMTPRQIQRIAESVELACQELGRSAAVEEIQDMVEKQIMAHGAFEVAKAYITYRYTRSLVRRANTTDDRILSLIECNNEEAKQENSNKNPIVNSTQRDYMAGEVSRDITNRILLPKDIVEAHEEGIIHFHDADYYAQHMHNCDLVNLEDMLQNGTVITGTLIERPHSFSTACNIATQIIAQVASNQYGGQSISLTHLAPFVQVSRERIRREVAAEMQAIDAHPGEEKLAELVENRVREEIRRGVQTIQYQVVTLLTTNGQAPFVTVFMYLGEAKNEQERHDLAMIIEETLRQRYQGVKNEKGVWVTPAFPKLIYVLEEANIHEDSPYWYLTELAARCTAKRMVPDYISEKKMLELKVDKNGEGHCYTCMGCRSFLTPYVDENGKPKYYGRFNQGVVTINLPDVALSSGGNMEKFWQIFDERLELCHRALMCRHERLKGTLSDAAPILWQYGALARLKKGEPIDKLLYGGYSTISLGYAGLYECVKYMTGKSHTDPSATPFALEVMQHMNDACKHWKQMHNIDFSLYGTPLESTTYKFAKCLQQRFGIIPGVTDKGYITNSYHIHVTENIDAFSKLAFESKFQALSPGGAISYVEVPNMQNNIPAVLEVMKFIYDNIMYAELNTKSDYCQVCGYDGEIEIVEHDGKLIWRCPNCGNTDQDKMNVARRTCGYIGTQFWNQGRTQEIKERVLHL
;
A
#
# COMPACT_ATOMS: atom_id res chain seq x y z
N MET A 1 -37.73 -12.37 1.37
CA MET A 1 -36.59 -13.17 0.93
C MET A 1 -35.58 -12.25 0.23
N LYS A 2 -34.30 -12.43 0.49
CA LYS A 2 -33.21 -11.66 -0.16
C LYS A 2 -32.50 -12.53 -1.19
N ILE A 3 -31.93 -11.88 -2.19
CA ILE A 3 -31.11 -12.48 -3.25
C ILE A 3 -29.77 -11.76 -3.34
N ILE A 4 -28.78 -12.42 -3.88
CA ILE A 4 -27.47 -11.84 -4.16
C ILE A 4 -27.39 -11.44 -5.62
N LYS A 5 -27.24 -10.14 -5.88
CA LYS A 5 -27.00 -9.63 -7.22
C LYS A 5 -25.61 -10.03 -7.71
N ARG A 6 -25.36 -9.94 -9.04
CA ARG A 6 -24.05 -10.23 -9.65
C ARG A 6 -22.88 -9.43 -9.10
N ASN A 7 -23.14 -8.23 -8.61
CA ASN A 7 -22.15 -7.39 -7.94
C ASN A 7 -21.95 -7.69 -6.44
N GLY A 8 -22.52 -8.80 -5.95
CA GLY A 8 -22.45 -9.22 -4.55
C GLY A 8 -23.41 -8.49 -3.59
N ALA A 9 -24.14 -7.48 -4.06
CA ALA A 9 -25.08 -6.75 -3.21
C ALA A 9 -26.37 -7.56 -2.96
N GLU A 10 -26.87 -7.52 -1.74
CA GLU A 10 -28.19 -8.08 -1.42
C GLU A 10 -29.30 -7.19 -1.96
N ALA A 11 -30.36 -7.82 -2.44
CA ALA A 11 -31.61 -7.16 -2.86
C ALA A 11 -32.81 -7.98 -2.48
N THR A 12 -33.98 -7.36 -2.41
CA THR A 12 -35.24 -8.06 -2.21
C THR A 12 -35.58 -8.88 -3.46
N PHE A 13 -36.01 -10.13 -3.23
CA PHE A 13 -36.52 -10.98 -4.31
C PHE A 13 -37.78 -10.34 -4.93
N ASP A 14 -37.83 -10.31 -6.25
CA ASP A 14 -38.94 -9.72 -7.00
C ASP A 14 -39.38 -10.70 -8.10
N ILE A 15 -40.48 -11.40 -7.85
CA ILE A 15 -41.08 -12.39 -8.74
C ILE A 15 -41.44 -11.80 -10.09
N SER A 16 -41.80 -10.51 -10.17
CA SER A 16 -42.21 -9.85 -11.41
C SER A 16 -41.08 -9.85 -12.46
N LYS A 17 -39.83 -9.85 -12.01
CA LYS A 17 -38.65 -9.93 -12.89
C LYS A 17 -38.53 -11.27 -13.61
N ILE A 18 -38.89 -12.37 -12.94
CA ILE A 18 -38.92 -13.71 -13.53
C ILE A 18 -40.03 -13.77 -14.54
N ILE A 19 -41.25 -13.33 -14.18
CA ILE A 19 -42.41 -13.29 -15.09
C ILE A 19 -42.07 -12.50 -16.35
N MET A 20 -41.50 -11.32 -16.21
CA MET A 20 -41.11 -10.46 -17.33
C MET A 20 -40.06 -11.11 -18.23
N ALA A 21 -39.05 -11.76 -17.65
CA ALA A 21 -38.00 -12.42 -18.41
C ALA A 21 -38.52 -13.62 -19.20
N VAL A 22 -39.37 -14.45 -18.58
CA VAL A 22 -39.98 -15.60 -19.24
C VAL A 22 -41.00 -15.14 -20.32
N THR A 23 -41.78 -14.10 -20.04
CA THR A 23 -42.73 -13.51 -21.03
C THR A 23 -42.00 -13.01 -22.27
N LYS A 24 -40.85 -12.37 -22.11
CA LYS A 24 -40.04 -11.93 -23.25
C LYS A 24 -39.52 -13.10 -24.09
N ALA A 25 -39.03 -14.15 -23.45
CA ALA A 25 -38.60 -15.37 -24.15
C ALA A 25 -39.78 -16.05 -24.85
N ASN A 26 -40.96 -16.09 -24.22
CA ASN A 26 -42.19 -16.63 -24.74
C ASN A 26 -42.70 -15.87 -25.96
N ALA A 27 -42.54 -14.56 -25.98
CA ALA A 27 -42.94 -13.74 -27.14
C ALA A 27 -41.99 -13.92 -28.35
N ALA A 28 -40.78 -14.41 -28.16
CA ALA A 28 -39.78 -14.63 -29.18
C ALA A 28 -39.97 -15.93 -29.98
N VAL A 29 -40.94 -16.81 -29.58
CA VAL A 29 -41.23 -18.08 -30.24
C VAL A 29 -42.54 -18.02 -31.00
N GLU A 30 -42.75 -18.97 -31.97
CA GLU A 30 -43.96 -19.07 -32.73
C GLU A 30 -45.18 -19.28 -31.82
N GLU A 31 -46.34 -18.78 -32.23
CA GLU A 31 -47.55 -18.73 -31.43
C GLU A 31 -48.01 -20.10 -30.92
N GLY A 32 -47.85 -21.16 -31.74
CA GLY A 32 -48.18 -22.54 -31.35
C GLY A 32 -47.27 -23.17 -30.31
N ALA A 33 -46.09 -22.61 -30.07
CA ALA A 33 -45.11 -23.08 -29.09
C ALA A 33 -45.10 -22.23 -27.78
N ARG A 34 -45.97 -21.21 -27.70
CA ARG A 34 -46.00 -20.28 -26.55
C ARG A 34 -46.71 -20.90 -25.35
N MET A 35 -46.17 -20.59 -24.20
CA MET A 35 -46.82 -20.86 -22.91
C MET A 35 -47.94 -19.84 -22.65
N THR A 36 -48.94 -20.29 -21.94
CA THR A 36 -50.01 -19.42 -21.41
C THR A 36 -49.51 -18.57 -20.23
N PRO A 37 -50.12 -17.40 -19.97
CA PRO A 37 -49.76 -16.59 -18.79
C PRO A 37 -49.82 -17.34 -17.48
N ARG A 38 -50.75 -18.30 -17.32
CA ARG A 38 -50.86 -19.15 -16.12
C ARG A 38 -49.64 -20.08 -15.96
N GLN A 39 -49.15 -20.64 -17.06
CA GLN A 39 -47.93 -21.46 -16.99
C GLN A 39 -46.70 -20.63 -16.60
N ILE A 40 -46.55 -19.43 -17.15
CA ILE A 40 -45.47 -18.50 -16.79
C ILE A 40 -45.53 -18.14 -15.28
N GLN A 41 -46.74 -17.84 -14.80
CA GLN A 41 -46.96 -17.55 -13.37
C GLN A 41 -46.56 -18.72 -12.49
N ARG A 42 -46.98 -19.96 -12.83
CA ARG A 42 -46.58 -21.17 -12.08
C ARG A 42 -45.08 -21.41 -12.05
N ILE A 43 -44.38 -21.15 -13.15
CA ILE A 43 -42.93 -21.27 -13.22
C ILE A 43 -42.30 -20.29 -12.26
N ALA A 44 -42.75 -19.05 -12.23
CA ALA A 44 -42.22 -18.03 -11.33
C ALA A 44 -42.45 -18.37 -9.83
N GLU A 45 -43.66 -18.85 -9.51
CA GLU A 45 -44.01 -19.31 -8.16
C GLU A 45 -43.20 -20.54 -7.74
N SER A 46 -42.97 -21.50 -8.63
CA SER A 46 -42.12 -22.67 -8.35
C SER A 46 -40.65 -22.27 -8.08
N VAL A 47 -40.13 -21.29 -8.80
CA VAL A 47 -38.80 -20.76 -8.57
C VAL A 47 -38.73 -20.02 -7.22
N GLU A 48 -39.73 -19.21 -6.91
CA GLU A 48 -39.81 -18.52 -5.62
C GLU A 48 -39.82 -19.53 -4.45
N LEU A 49 -40.61 -20.59 -4.54
CA LEU A 49 -40.66 -21.65 -3.54
C LEU A 49 -39.29 -22.35 -3.40
N ALA A 50 -38.67 -22.71 -4.52
CA ALA A 50 -37.35 -23.34 -4.51
C ALA A 50 -36.28 -22.43 -3.87
N CYS A 51 -36.36 -21.13 -4.09
CA CYS A 51 -35.47 -20.16 -3.45
C CYS A 51 -35.71 -20.08 -1.92
N GLN A 52 -36.96 -20.19 -1.48
CA GLN A 52 -37.31 -20.24 -0.05
C GLN A 52 -36.79 -21.51 0.65
N GLU A 53 -36.84 -22.64 -0.05
CA GLU A 53 -36.38 -23.94 0.45
C GLU A 53 -34.84 -24.02 0.62
N LEU A 54 -34.08 -23.16 -0.06
CA LEU A 54 -32.62 -23.11 0.08
C LEU A 54 -32.13 -22.69 1.49
N GLY A 55 -32.96 -22.02 2.28
CA GLY A 55 -32.60 -21.53 3.62
C GLY A 55 -31.50 -20.47 3.62
N ARG A 56 -31.14 -19.94 2.47
CA ARG A 56 -30.14 -18.88 2.24
C ARG A 56 -30.53 -17.96 1.09
N SER A 57 -29.86 -16.83 0.98
CA SER A 57 -30.02 -15.96 -0.22
C SER A 57 -29.48 -16.65 -1.47
N ALA A 58 -30.31 -16.80 -2.49
CA ALA A 58 -29.88 -17.35 -3.78
C ALA A 58 -29.20 -16.30 -4.66
N ALA A 59 -28.19 -16.70 -5.41
CA ALA A 59 -27.58 -15.84 -6.42
C ALA A 59 -28.47 -15.72 -7.66
N VAL A 60 -28.40 -14.58 -8.37
CA VAL A 60 -29.19 -14.36 -9.59
C VAL A 60 -28.94 -15.45 -10.64
N GLU A 61 -27.72 -15.98 -10.75
CA GLU A 61 -27.40 -17.06 -11.69
C GLU A 61 -28.09 -18.38 -11.29
N GLU A 62 -28.13 -18.72 -10.01
CA GLU A 62 -28.89 -19.89 -9.51
C GLU A 62 -30.38 -19.77 -9.80
N ILE A 63 -30.94 -18.57 -9.60
CA ILE A 63 -32.36 -18.31 -9.93
C ILE A 63 -32.62 -18.50 -11.42
N GLN A 64 -31.74 -18.04 -12.28
CA GLN A 64 -31.86 -18.22 -13.73
C GLN A 64 -31.77 -19.70 -14.15
N ASP A 65 -30.89 -20.49 -13.49
CA ASP A 65 -30.81 -21.94 -13.71
C ASP A 65 -32.10 -22.65 -13.29
N MET A 66 -32.71 -22.22 -12.18
CA MET A 66 -34.00 -22.73 -11.72
C MET A 66 -35.11 -22.40 -12.74
N VAL A 67 -35.13 -21.18 -13.28
CA VAL A 67 -36.10 -20.77 -14.30
C VAL A 67 -35.95 -21.64 -15.56
N GLU A 68 -34.75 -21.88 -16.05
CA GLU A 68 -34.49 -22.74 -17.22
C GLU A 68 -35.02 -24.17 -16.97
N LYS A 69 -34.72 -24.75 -15.82
CA LYS A 69 -35.19 -26.09 -15.46
C LYS A 69 -36.71 -26.16 -15.38
N GLN A 70 -37.37 -25.15 -14.85
CA GLN A 70 -38.80 -25.09 -14.76
C GLN A 70 -39.49 -24.93 -16.12
N ILE A 71 -38.95 -24.12 -17.01
CA ILE A 71 -39.48 -24.00 -18.39
C ILE A 71 -39.37 -25.35 -19.12
N MET A 72 -38.22 -26.03 -18.98
CA MET A 72 -38.03 -27.37 -19.57
C MET A 72 -38.96 -28.42 -18.99
N ALA A 73 -39.15 -28.40 -17.66
CA ALA A 73 -40.08 -29.32 -16.95
C ALA A 73 -41.55 -29.17 -17.39
N HIS A 74 -41.92 -27.97 -17.86
CA HIS A 74 -43.25 -27.72 -18.44
C HIS A 74 -43.34 -28.12 -19.92
N GLY A 75 -42.29 -28.72 -20.50
CA GLY A 75 -42.28 -29.16 -21.90
C GLY A 75 -42.19 -28.03 -22.92
N ALA A 76 -41.96 -26.79 -22.51
CA ALA A 76 -41.86 -25.62 -23.36
C ALA A 76 -40.43 -25.44 -23.95
N PHE A 77 -39.95 -26.43 -24.70
CA PHE A 77 -38.53 -26.50 -25.12
C PHE A 77 -38.12 -25.33 -26.02
N GLU A 78 -38.96 -24.85 -26.90
CA GLU A 78 -38.65 -23.70 -27.77
C GLU A 78 -38.52 -22.42 -26.94
N VAL A 79 -39.35 -22.24 -25.90
CA VAL A 79 -39.25 -21.10 -24.96
C VAL A 79 -38.01 -21.22 -24.13
N ALA A 80 -37.67 -22.44 -23.64
CA ALA A 80 -36.43 -22.68 -22.90
C ALA A 80 -35.20 -22.34 -23.75
N LYS A 81 -35.18 -22.77 -25.00
CA LYS A 81 -34.13 -22.45 -25.95
C LYS A 81 -33.98 -20.93 -26.17
N ALA A 82 -35.09 -20.24 -26.37
CA ALA A 82 -35.10 -18.78 -26.52
C ALA A 82 -34.60 -18.09 -25.28
N TYR A 83 -34.97 -18.56 -24.07
CA TYR A 83 -34.54 -18.03 -22.79
C TYR A 83 -33.02 -18.24 -22.59
N ILE A 84 -32.53 -19.46 -22.82
CA ILE A 84 -31.09 -19.82 -22.70
C ILE A 84 -30.26 -19.03 -23.68
N THR A 85 -30.70 -18.95 -24.96
CA THR A 85 -30.00 -18.18 -26.00
C THR A 85 -29.93 -16.70 -25.65
N TYR A 86 -31.03 -16.11 -25.18
CA TYR A 86 -31.04 -14.71 -24.71
C TYR A 86 -30.11 -14.49 -23.53
N ARG A 87 -30.16 -15.38 -22.51
CA ARG A 87 -29.27 -15.33 -21.38
C ARG A 87 -27.78 -15.42 -21.78
N TYR A 88 -27.48 -16.38 -22.69
CA TYR A 88 -26.12 -16.56 -23.21
C TYR A 88 -25.64 -15.34 -24.00
N THR A 89 -26.46 -14.81 -24.91
CA THR A 89 -26.14 -13.60 -25.67
C THR A 89 -25.93 -12.41 -24.78
N ARG A 90 -26.78 -12.22 -23.76
CA ARG A 90 -26.61 -11.16 -22.75
C ARG A 90 -25.35 -11.37 -21.91
N SER A 91 -24.97 -12.61 -21.63
CA SER A 91 -23.72 -12.92 -20.94
C SER A 91 -22.50 -12.58 -21.81
N LEU A 92 -22.55 -12.90 -23.10
CA LEU A 92 -21.50 -12.51 -24.06
C LEU A 92 -21.38 -10.99 -24.19
N VAL A 93 -22.52 -10.29 -24.36
CA VAL A 93 -22.56 -8.81 -24.47
C VAL A 93 -21.99 -8.19 -23.19
N ARG A 94 -22.35 -8.71 -22.02
CA ARG A 94 -21.80 -8.24 -20.74
C ARG A 94 -20.29 -8.50 -20.60
N ARG A 95 -19.80 -9.67 -21.04
CA ARG A 95 -18.37 -9.96 -21.07
C ARG A 95 -17.61 -9.07 -22.05
N ALA A 96 -18.23 -8.73 -23.18
CA ALA A 96 -17.64 -7.82 -24.16
C ALA A 96 -17.64 -6.36 -23.70
N ASN A 97 -18.62 -5.94 -22.88
CA ASN A 97 -18.84 -4.54 -22.48
C ASN A 97 -18.49 -4.25 -21.02
N THR A 98 -17.90 -5.19 -20.26
CA THR A 98 -17.53 -4.95 -18.85
C THR A 98 -16.54 -3.81 -18.69
N THR A 99 -15.59 -3.68 -19.60
CA THR A 99 -14.59 -2.60 -19.58
C THR A 99 -15.25 -1.26 -19.94
N ASP A 100 -16.11 -1.24 -20.94
CA ASP A 100 -16.86 -0.03 -21.32
C ASP A 100 -17.79 0.43 -20.18
N ASP A 101 -18.52 -0.50 -19.55
CA ASP A 101 -19.39 -0.20 -18.42
C ASP A 101 -18.61 0.36 -17.22
N ARG A 102 -17.43 -0.17 -16.94
CA ARG A 102 -16.54 0.34 -15.88
C ARG A 102 -16.01 1.73 -16.20
N ILE A 103 -15.60 1.97 -17.44
CA ILE A 103 -15.13 3.28 -17.90
C ILE A 103 -16.27 4.30 -17.82
N LEU A 104 -17.47 3.95 -18.30
CA LEU A 104 -18.64 4.83 -18.23
C LEU A 104 -19.01 5.16 -16.77
N SER A 105 -19.00 4.18 -15.88
CA SER A 105 -19.27 4.41 -14.45
C SER A 105 -18.22 5.30 -13.77
N LEU A 106 -16.98 5.27 -14.24
CA LEU A 106 -15.94 6.20 -13.80
C LEU A 106 -16.24 7.63 -14.26
N ILE A 107 -16.61 7.79 -15.54
CA ILE A 107 -16.97 9.09 -16.13
C ILE A 107 -18.19 9.71 -15.43
N GLU A 108 -19.18 8.89 -15.09
CA GLU A 108 -20.37 9.30 -14.35
C GLU A 108 -20.16 9.47 -12.84
N CYS A 109 -18.94 9.25 -12.34
CA CYS A 109 -18.57 9.35 -10.92
C CYS A 109 -19.36 8.42 -10.00
N ASN A 110 -19.88 7.30 -10.51
CA ASN A 110 -20.69 6.34 -9.75
C ASN A 110 -20.03 4.94 -9.60
N ASN A 111 -18.73 4.83 -9.91
CA ASN A 111 -17.97 3.59 -9.74
C ASN A 111 -17.54 3.44 -8.26
N GLU A 112 -18.34 2.70 -7.50
CA GLU A 112 -18.08 2.45 -6.07
C GLU A 112 -16.86 1.55 -5.84
N GLU A 113 -16.49 0.69 -6.78
CA GLU A 113 -15.31 -0.17 -6.68
C GLU A 113 -14.02 0.66 -6.75
N ALA A 114 -13.95 1.60 -7.68
CA ALA A 114 -12.81 2.52 -7.82
C ALA A 114 -12.62 3.41 -6.58
N LYS A 115 -13.71 3.86 -5.96
CA LYS A 115 -13.66 4.64 -4.70
C LYS A 115 -13.06 3.84 -3.54
N GLN A 116 -13.24 2.53 -3.54
CA GLN A 116 -12.76 1.65 -2.45
C GLN A 116 -11.31 1.19 -2.63
N GLU A 117 -10.71 1.44 -3.78
CA GLU A 117 -9.41 0.88 -4.14
C GLU A 117 -8.24 1.56 -3.43
N ASN A 118 -8.28 2.88 -3.29
CA ASN A 118 -7.16 3.64 -2.71
C ASN A 118 -7.67 4.87 -1.93
N SER A 119 -7.28 4.97 -0.67
CA SER A 119 -7.68 6.06 0.23
C SER A 119 -7.01 7.42 -0.07
N ASN A 120 -6.11 7.49 -1.05
CA ASN A 120 -5.44 8.72 -1.47
C ASN A 120 -5.73 9.13 -2.92
N LYS A 121 -6.57 8.37 -3.63
CA LYS A 121 -7.04 8.69 -4.99
C LYS A 121 -8.51 9.07 -4.98
N ASN A 122 -8.83 10.23 -5.55
CA ASN A 122 -10.23 10.65 -5.71
C ASN A 122 -10.65 10.52 -7.18
N PRO A 123 -11.48 9.51 -7.54
CA PRO A 123 -11.86 9.25 -8.93
C PRO A 123 -12.79 10.31 -9.55
N ILE A 124 -13.25 11.29 -8.79
CA ILE A 124 -14.03 12.43 -9.30
C ILE A 124 -13.12 13.46 -9.99
N VAL A 125 -11.85 13.53 -9.57
CA VAL A 125 -10.87 14.47 -10.13
C VAL A 125 -10.45 14.01 -11.53
N ASN A 126 -10.52 14.88 -12.53
CA ASN A 126 -10.30 14.56 -13.94
C ASN A 126 -8.99 13.82 -14.22
N SER A 127 -7.87 14.23 -13.63
CA SER A 127 -6.58 13.58 -13.83
C SER A 127 -6.55 12.17 -13.23
N THR A 128 -7.12 12.00 -12.05
CA THR A 128 -7.26 10.69 -11.39
C THR A 128 -8.21 9.79 -12.18
N GLN A 129 -9.33 10.31 -12.64
CA GLN A 129 -10.29 9.57 -13.46
C GLN A 129 -9.63 9.05 -14.75
N ARG A 130 -8.79 9.88 -15.36
CA ARG A 130 -8.06 9.48 -16.59
C ARG A 130 -7.06 8.36 -16.33
N ASP A 131 -6.37 8.37 -15.19
CA ASP A 131 -5.50 7.27 -14.77
C ASP A 131 -6.28 5.98 -14.53
N TYR A 132 -7.42 6.06 -13.85
CA TYR A 132 -8.31 4.90 -13.67
C TYR A 132 -8.85 4.34 -15.00
N MET A 133 -9.21 5.20 -15.95
CA MET A 133 -9.64 4.74 -17.28
C MET A 133 -8.53 3.98 -18.00
N ALA A 134 -7.29 4.49 -17.96
CA ALA A 134 -6.13 3.80 -18.52
C ALA A 134 -5.89 2.48 -17.80
N GLY A 135 -6.04 2.45 -16.48
CA GLY A 135 -5.94 1.26 -15.65
C GLY A 135 -6.96 0.19 -16.00
N GLU A 136 -8.23 0.56 -16.26
CA GLU A 136 -9.27 -0.40 -16.69
C GLU A 136 -8.96 -1.04 -18.04
N VAL A 137 -8.45 -0.27 -18.99
CA VAL A 137 -8.02 -0.79 -20.29
C VAL A 137 -6.84 -1.76 -20.13
N SER A 138 -5.85 -1.37 -19.34
CA SER A 138 -4.68 -2.21 -19.04
C SER A 138 -5.07 -3.50 -18.32
N ARG A 139 -5.96 -3.42 -17.34
CA ARG A 139 -6.48 -4.58 -16.59
C ARG A 139 -7.23 -5.57 -17.49
N ASP A 140 -8.08 -5.07 -18.39
CA ASP A 140 -8.77 -5.92 -19.36
C ASP A 140 -7.80 -6.68 -20.27
N ILE A 141 -6.82 -5.98 -20.81
CA ILE A 141 -5.77 -6.59 -21.66
C ILE A 141 -4.97 -7.62 -20.85
N THR A 142 -4.59 -7.29 -19.62
CA THR A 142 -3.84 -8.17 -18.74
C THR A 142 -4.61 -9.46 -18.47
N ASN A 143 -5.87 -9.37 -18.08
CA ASN A 143 -6.68 -10.53 -17.71
C ASN A 143 -7.10 -11.36 -18.90
N ARG A 144 -7.36 -10.74 -20.05
CA ARG A 144 -7.88 -11.40 -21.22
C ARG A 144 -6.82 -11.97 -22.15
N ILE A 145 -5.61 -11.35 -22.19
CA ILE A 145 -4.59 -11.65 -23.21
C ILE A 145 -3.24 -12.04 -22.58
N LEU A 146 -2.77 -11.29 -21.55
CA LEU A 146 -1.37 -11.35 -21.14
C LEU A 146 -1.08 -12.39 -20.06
N LEU A 147 -2.01 -12.62 -19.15
CA LEU A 147 -1.83 -13.61 -18.08
C LEU A 147 -2.42 -14.97 -18.44
N PRO A 148 -1.82 -16.07 -17.97
CA PRO A 148 -2.42 -17.39 -18.04
C PRO A 148 -3.81 -17.42 -17.37
N LYS A 149 -4.73 -18.17 -17.98
CA LYS A 149 -6.14 -18.19 -17.55
C LYS A 149 -6.31 -18.65 -16.10
N ASP A 150 -5.57 -19.66 -15.68
CA ASP A 150 -5.64 -20.20 -14.31
C ASP A 150 -5.15 -19.18 -13.25
N ILE A 151 -4.19 -18.35 -13.58
CA ILE A 151 -3.73 -17.24 -12.71
C ILE A 151 -4.83 -16.17 -12.59
N VAL A 152 -5.48 -15.83 -13.72
CA VAL A 152 -6.59 -14.86 -13.72
C VAL A 152 -7.76 -15.38 -12.89
N GLU A 153 -8.15 -16.64 -13.08
CA GLU A 153 -9.23 -17.29 -12.32
C GLU A 153 -8.90 -17.31 -10.82
N ALA A 154 -7.68 -17.67 -10.43
CA ALA A 154 -7.25 -17.66 -9.04
C ALA A 154 -7.24 -16.25 -8.43
N HIS A 155 -6.89 -15.24 -9.21
CA HIS A 155 -6.98 -13.84 -8.79
C HIS A 155 -8.43 -13.38 -8.59
N GLU A 156 -9.33 -13.72 -9.51
CA GLU A 156 -10.75 -13.38 -9.43
C GLU A 156 -11.45 -14.09 -8.27
N GLU A 157 -11.13 -15.34 -8.03
CA GLU A 157 -11.66 -16.14 -6.90
C GLU A 157 -11.06 -15.75 -5.54
N GLY A 158 -10.03 -14.90 -5.51
CA GLY A 158 -9.37 -14.47 -4.28
C GLY A 158 -8.48 -15.54 -3.64
N ILE A 159 -8.06 -16.54 -4.39
CA ILE A 159 -7.08 -17.56 -3.97
C ILE A 159 -5.70 -16.93 -3.82
N ILE A 160 -5.37 -16.08 -4.78
CA ILE A 160 -4.20 -15.20 -4.77
C ILE A 160 -4.64 -13.79 -5.15
N HIS A 161 -3.77 -12.81 -4.93
CA HIS A 161 -3.95 -11.47 -5.48
C HIS A 161 -2.73 -11.09 -6.32
N PHE A 162 -2.96 -10.89 -7.62
CA PHE A 162 -1.99 -10.34 -8.54
C PHE A 162 -2.08 -8.82 -8.44
N HIS A 163 -1.14 -8.19 -7.72
CA HIS A 163 -1.18 -6.76 -7.46
C HIS A 163 -0.99 -5.94 -8.73
N ASP A 164 -1.64 -4.78 -8.78
CA ASP A 164 -1.41 -3.76 -9.82
C ASP A 164 -1.52 -4.31 -11.25
N ALA A 165 -2.54 -5.13 -11.51
CA ALA A 165 -2.83 -5.67 -12.84
C ALA A 165 -3.17 -4.57 -13.87
N ASP A 166 -3.57 -3.40 -13.38
CA ASP A 166 -3.83 -2.19 -14.13
C ASP A 166 -2.56 -1.51 -14.69
N TYR A 167 -1.37 -1.88 -14.19
CA TYR A 167 -0.07 -1.43 -14.72
C TYR A 167 0.73 -2.54 -15.41
N TYR A 168 0.26 -3.79 -15.34
CA TYR A 168 1.01 -4.95 -15.85
C TYR A 168 1.21 -4.94 -17.36
N ALA A 169 0.29 -4.40 -18.12
CA ALA A 169 0.41 -4.31 -19.59
C ALA A 169 1.61 -3.46 -20.01
N GLN A 170 2.01 -2.50 -19.21
CA GLN A 170 3.19 -1.67 -19.41
C GLN A 170 4.44 -2.34 -18.80
N HIS A 171 5.62 -1.97 -19.30
CA HIS A 171 6.90 -2.44 -18.78
C HIS A 171 7.35 -1.60 -17.59
N MET A 172 6.58 -1.65 -16.51
CA MET A 172 6.79 -0.88 -15.28
C MET A 172 7.10 -1.81 -14.10
N HIS A 173 7.95 -1.38 -13.19
CA HIS A 173 8.25 -2.04 -11.93
C HIS A 173 7.46 -1.41 -10.77
N ASN A 174 7.54 -2.03 -9.60
CA ASN A 174 6.79 -1.63 -8.41
C ASN A 174 7.47 -0.47 -7.66
N CYS A 175 8.29 -0.76 -6.69
CA CYS A 175 8.88 0.22 -5.78
C CYS A 175 10.39 0.38 -6.01
N ASP A 176 10.94 1.51 -5.58
CA ASP A 176 12.37 1.76 -5.72
C ASP A 176 13.00 2.57 -4.57
N LEU A 177 14.33 2.41 -4.44
CA LEU A 177 15.20 3.28 -3.68
C LEU A 177 15.96 4.18 -4.65
N VAL A 178 15.57 5.43 -4.71
CA VAL A 178 16.16 6.40 -5.66
C VAL A 178 17.59 6.74 -5.25
N ASN A 179 18.53 6.59 -6.19
CA ASN A 179 19.91 7.02 -5.98
C ASN A 179 20.07 8.52 -6.18
N LEU A 180 19.49 9.28 -5.28
CA LEU A 180 19.51 10.73 -5.32
C LEU A 180 20.95 11.28 -5.21
N GLU A 181 21.85 10.59 -4.50
CA GLU A 181 23.26 10.94 -4.41
C GLU A 181 23.90 10.97 -5.80
N ASP A 182 23.76 9.89 -6.57
CA ASP A 182 24.33 9.82 -7.93
C ASP A 182 23.75 10.91 -8.84
N MET A 183 22.45 11.11 -8.81
CA MET A 183 21.78 12.09 -9.66
C MET A 183 22.18 13.52 -9.36
N LEU A 184 22.35 13.87 -8.09
CA LEU A 184 22.75 15.21 -7.68
C LEU A 184 24.25 15.46 -7.87
N GLN A 185 25.10 14.48 -7.58
CA GLN A 185 26.55 14.65 -7.70
C GLN A 185 27.04 14.60 -9.16
N ASN A 186 26.46 13.75 -9.99
CA ASN A 186 26.89 13.49 -11.36
C ASN A 186 25.97 14.13 -12.42
N GLY A 187 24.92 14.81 -11.98
CA GLY A 187 23.90 15.34 -12.88
C GLY A 187 22.90 14.27 -13.35
N THR A 188 21.81 14.74 -13.91
CA THR A 188 20.73 13.91 -14.46
C THR A 188 20.09 14.61 -15.66
N VAL A 189 19.14 13.95 -16.32
CA VAL A 189 18.35 14.55 -17.39
C VAL A 189 16.87 14.40 -17.08
N ILE A 190 16.15 15.50 -17.12
CA ILE A 190 14.69 15.54 -16.90
C ILE A 190 14.05 16.06 -18.18
N THR A 191 13.20 15.26 -18.81
CA THR A 191 12.49 15.60 -20.05
C THR A 191 13.40 16.19 -21.14
N GLY A 192 14.60 15.57 -21.33
CA GLY A 192 15.59 16.00 -22.32
C GLY A 192 16.46 17.19 -21.91
N THR A 193 16.26 17.74 -20.70
CA THR A 193 17.04 18.87 -20.19
C THR A 193 18.10 18.38 -19.22
N LEU A 194 19.35 18.74 -19.48
CA LEU A 194 20.47 18.43 -18.58
C LEU A 194 20.33 19.24 -17.28
N ILE A 195 20.38 18.54 -16.17
CA ILE A 195 20.43 19.11 -14.82
C ILE A 195 21.82 18.83 -14.25
N GLU A 196 22.61 19.86 -14.14
CA GLU A 196 23.96 19.78 -13.58
C GLU A 196 23.95 19.68 -12.06
N ARG A 197 25.08 19.37 -11.45
CA ARG A 197 25.25 19.34 -10.01
C ARG A 197 24.79 20.67 -9.37
N PRO A 198 23.90 20.65 -8.36
CA PRO A 198 23.43 21.87 -7.69
C PRO A 198 24.57 22.67 -7.04
N HIS A 199 24.43 23.99 -7.04
CA HIS A 199 25.37 24.93 -6.40
C HIS A 199 24.83 25.47 -5.06
N SER A 200 23.72 24.94 -4.57
CA SER A 200 23.15 25.28 -3.27
C SER A 200 22.23 24.18 -2.74
N PHE A 201 21.99 24.18 -1.44
CA PHE A 201 21.02 23.30 -0.80
C PHE A 201 19.60 23.54 -1.32
N SER A 202 19.19 24.79 -1.47
CA SER A 202 17.85 25.13 -1.99
C SER A 202 17.64 24.57 -3.39
N THR A 203 18.64 24.68 -4.28
CA THR A 203 18.57 24.13 -5.63
C THR A 203 18.54 22.60 -5.59
N ALA A 204 19.33 21.97 -4.73
CA ALA A 204 19.31 20.52 -4.55
C ALA A 204 17.93 20.02 -4.09
N CYS A 205 17.28 20.69 -3.16
CA CYS A 205 15.92 20.37 -2.71
C CYS A 205 14.89 20.51 -3.84
N ASN A 206 14.98 21.58 -4.64
CA ASN A 206 14.08 21.77 -5.77
C ASN A 206 14.26 20.68 -6.84
N ILE A 207 15.51 20.35 -7.19
CA ILE A 207 15.80 19.26 -8.13
C ILE A 207 15.31 17.92 -7.58
N ALA A 208 15.49 17.64 -6.30
CA ALA A 208 14.99 16.43 -5.66
C ALA A 208 13.47 16.28 -5.82
N THR A 209 12.71 17.37 -5.69
CA THR A 209 11.24 17.31 -5.88
C THR A 209 10.86 17.02 -7.34
N GLN A 210 11.61 17.55 -8.31
CA GLN A 210 11.41 17.24 -9.73
C GLN A 210 11.74 15.77 -10.04
N ILE A 211 12.81 15.24 -9.45
CA ILE A 211 13.17 13.82 -9.56
C ILE A 211 12.05 12.95 -8.98
N ILE A 212 11.55 13.27 -7.77
CA ILE A 212 10.45 12.56 -7.14
C ILE A 212 9.22 12.49 -8.07
N ALA A 213 8.87 13.60 -8.69
CA ALA A 213 7.75 13.68 -9.63
C ALA A 213 7.93 12.79 -10.86
N GLN A 214 9.11 12.82 -11.44
CA GLN A 214 9.44 12.03 -12.64
C GLN A 214 9.50 10.53 -12.31
N VAL A 215 10.10 10.14 -11.20
CA VAL A 215 10.14 8.75 -10.74
C VAL A 215 8.72 8.24 -10.48
N ALA A 216 7.90 9.00 -9.75
CA ALA A 216 6.51 8.62 -9.47
C ALA A 216 5.65 8.43 -10.72
N SER A 217 5.99 9.08 -11.83
CA SER A 217 5.29 8.95 -13.10
C SER A 217 5.78 7.77 -13.98
N ASN A 218 6.85 7.09 -13.57
CA ASN A 218 7.50 6.02 -14.33
C ASN A 218 7.54 4.66 -13.62
N GLN A 219 6.93 4.55 -12.46
CA GLN A 219 6.72 3.31 -11.71
C GLN A 219 5.34 3.36 -11.03
N TYR A 220 4.82 2.23 -10.56
CA TYR A 220 3.47 2.20 -9.99
C TYR A 220 3.42 2.03 -8.46
N GLY A 221 4.56 1.84 -7.82
CA GLY A 221 4.65 1.70 -6.36
C GLY A 221 5.13 2.97 -5.65
N GLY A 222 5.76 2.79 -4.50
CA GLY A 222 6.37 3.85 -3.73
C GLY A 222 7.85 4.01 -4.02
N GLN A 223 8.37 5.18 -3.70
CA GLN A 223 9.80 5.48 -3.79
C GLN A 223 10.32 5.98 -2.45
N SER A 224 11.60 5.81 -2.21
CA SER A 224 12.26 6.36 -1.02
C SER A 224 13.50 7.15 -1.40
N ILE A 225 13.69 8.26 -0.72
CA ILE A 225 14.91 9.09 -0.80
C ILE A 225 15.54 9.22 0.58
N SER A 226 16.84 9.47 0.62
CA SER A 226 17.53 9.78 1.88
C SER A 226 17.89 11.25 1.97
N LEU A 227 17.64 11.87 3.11
CA LEU A 227 18.09 13.24 3.40
C LEU A 227 19.61 13.35 3.45
N THR A 228 20.32 12.26 3.70
CA THR A 228 21.78 12.22 3.66
C THR A 228 22.33 12.66 2.30
N HIS A 229 21.61 12.36 1.22
CA HIS A 229 22.02 12.75 -0.13
C HIS A 229 21.92 14.26 -0.40
N LEU A 230 21.17 14.99 0.41
CA LEU A 230 21.07 16.45 0.37
C LEU A 230 22.09 17.15 1.29
N ALA A 231 22.57 16.46 2.31
CA ALA A 231 23.46 17.03 3.33
C ALA A 231 24.76 17.66 2.76
N PRO A 232 25.45 17.08 1.75
CA PRO A 232 26.65 17.69 1.17
C PRO A 232 26.42 19.10 0.61
N PHE A 233 25.21 19.41 0.16
CA PHE A 233 24.86 20.70 -0.40
C PHE A 233 24.68 21.80 0.64
N VAL A 234 24.53 21.45 1.91
CA VAL A 234 24.59 22.42 3.02
C VAL A 234 25.97 23.06 3.09
N GLN A 235 27.03 22.27 2.98
CA GLN A 235 28.39 22.79 2.96
C GLN A 235 28.66 23.66 1.71
N VAL A 236 28.16 23.26 0.56
CA VAL A 236 28.22 24.08 -0.68
C VAL A 236 27.55 25.43 -0.45
N SER A 237 26.38 25.46 0.14
CA SER A 237 25.68 26.70 0.51
C SER A 237 26.45 27.50 1.54
N ARG A 238 27.02 26.87 2.58
CA ARG A 238 27.80 27.55 3.62
C ARG A 238 28.99 28.29 3.04
N GLU A 239 29.73 27.66 2.18
CA GLU A 239 30.88 28.29 1.50
C GLU A 239 30.47 29.47 0.59
N ARG A 240 29.38 29.32 -0.15
CA ARG A 240 28.81 30.38 -0.96
C ARG A 240 28.33 31.57 -0.10
N ILE A 241 27.58 31.30 0.93
CA ILE A 241 27.03 32.31 1.86
C ILE A 241 28.18 33.05 2.53
N ARG A 242 29.24 32.34 2.96
CA ARG A 242 30.41 32.97 3.59
C ARG A 242 31.08 33.99 2.63
N ARG A 243 31.23 33.63 1.38
CA ARG A 243 31.79 34.57 0.36
C ARG A 243 30.87 35.77 0.14
N GLU A 244 29.58 35.57 0.05
CA GLU A 244 28.57 36.63 -0.12
C GLU A 244 28.58 37.60 1.06
N VAL A 245 28.52 37.06 2.29
CA VAL A 245 28.54 37.88 3.52
C VAL A 245 29.84 38.65 3.64
N ALA A 246 31.01 38.03 3.35
CA ALA A 246 32.28 38.69 3.40
C ALA A 246 32.34 39.85 2.37
N ALA A 247 31.82 39.67 1.16
CA ALA A 247 31.74 40.70 0.14
C ALA A 247 30.77 41.86 0.56
N GLU A 248 29.63 41.52 1.15
CA GLU A 248 28.69 42.53 1.66
C GLU A 248 29.31 43.37 2.77
N MET A 249 30.02 42.75 3.73
CA MET A 249 30.68 43.45 4.82
C MET A 249 31.80 44.36 4.29
N GLN A 250 32.57 43.91 3.32
CA GLN A 250 33.59 44.73 2.68
C GLN A 250 32.97 45.93 1.95
N ALA A 251 31.83 45.75 1.26
CA ALA A 251 31.16 46.81 0.52
C ALA A 251 30.64 47.94 1.43
N ILE A 252 30.34 47.67 2.70
CA ILE A 252 29.88 48.64 3.69
C ILE A 252 30.97 49.04 4.68
N ASP A 253 32.24 48.69 4.40
CA ASP A 253 33.41 48.94 5.26
C ASP A 253 33.24 48.41 6.72
N ALA A 254 32.55 47.27 6.84
CA ALA A 254 32.36 46.59 8.12
C ALA A 254 33.40 45.48 8.30
N HIS A 255 34.00 45.41 9.48
CA HIS A 255 35.04 44.40 9.80
C HIS A 255 34.63 43.61 11.04
N PRO A 256 33.61 42.74 10.95
CA PRO A 256 33.23 41.85 12.08
C PRO A 256 34.36 40.85 12.37
N GLY A 257 34.52 40.50 13.63
CA GLY A 257 35.42 39.40 13.98
C GLY A 257 34.94 38.05 13.40
N GLU A 258 35.85 37.11 13.26
CA GLU A 258 35.57 35.78 12.67
C GLU A 258 34.39 35.06 13.34
N GLU A 259 34.23 35.17 14.64
CA GLU A 259 33.10 34.56 15.39
C GLU A 259 31.75 35.11 14.96
N LYS A 260 31.61 36.46 14.85
CA LYS A 260 30.38 37.09 14.37
C LYS A 260 30.10 36.80 12.89
N LEU A 261 31.12 36.72 12.07
CA LEU A 261 30.99 36.36 10.68
C LEU A 261 30.46 34.91 10.56
N ALA A 262 31.04 33.98 11.31
CA ALA A 262 30.61 32.60 11.34
C ALA A 262 29.17 32.47 11.82
N GLU A 263 28.77 33.22 12.88
CA GLU A 263 27.39 33.26 13.37
C GLU A 263 26.39 33.75 12.30
N LEU A 264 26.71 34.82 11.58
CA LEU A 264 25.90 35.33 10.49
C LEU A 264 25.73 34.30 9.36
N VAL A 265 26.82 33.64 8.99
CA VAL A 265 26.83 32.58 7.97
C VAL A 265 25.91 31.44 8.39
N GLU A 266 26.08 30.91 9.62
CA GLU A 266 25.26 29.80 10.12
C GLU A 266 23.76 30.16 10.22
N ASN A 267 23.42 31.38 10.61
CA ASN A 267 22.04 31.84 10.62
C ASN A 267 21.41 31.85 9.23
N ARG A 268 22.16 32.26 8.21
CA ARG A 268 21.72 32.20 6.81
C ARG A 268 21.65 30.77 6.26
N VAL A 269 22.56 29.91 6.67
CA VAL A 269 22.52 28.46 6.32
C VAL A 269 21.26 27.82 6.91
N ARG A 270 20.92 28.09 8.16
CA ARG A 270 19.69 27.57 8.80
C ARG A 270 18.44 28.06 8.08
N GLU A 271 18.40 29.31 7.67
CA GLU A 271 17.28 29.88 6.90
C GLU A 271 17.17 29.19 5.52
N GLU A 272 18.28 28.92 4.85
CA GLU A 272 18.27 28.19 3.57
C GLU A 272 17.79 26.75 3.75
N ILE A 273 18.20 26.05 4.82
CA ILE A 273 17.73 24.71 5.15
C ILE A 273 16.21 24.74 5.39
N ARG A 274 15.72 25.73 6.15
CA ARG A 274 14.27 25.90 6.40
C ARG A 274 13.49 26.03 5.09
N ARG A 275 13.97 26.87 4.17
CA ARG A 275 13.31 27.07 2.86
C ARG A 275 13.40 25.83 1.98
N GLY A 276 14.54 25.14 1.95
CA GLY A 276 14.71 23.92 1.18
C GLY A 276 13.81 22.78 1.64
N VAL A 277 13.74 22.56 2.94
CA VAL A 277 12.83 21.58 3.54
C VAL A 277 11.36 21.92 3.28
N GLN A 278 11.00 23.21 3.39
CA GLN A 278 9.66 23.68 3.06
C GLN A 278 9.32 23.42 1.58
N THR A 279 10.26 23.62 0.68
CA THR A 279 10.10 23.31 -0.75
C THR A 279 9.76 21.84 -0.94
N ILE A 280 10.50 20.92 -0.32
CA ILE A 280 10.21 19.48 -0.41
C ILE A 280 8.82 19.18 0.11
N GLN A 281 8.46 19.66 1.30
CA GLN A 281 7.17 19.38 1.91
C GLN A 281 6.00 19.87 1.04
N TYR A 282 6.02 21.11 0.61
CA TYR A 282 4.91 21.69 -0.16
C TYR A 282 4.85 21.17 -1.60
N GLN A 283 5.99 20.94 -2.24
CA GLN A 283 6.01 20.35 -3.59
C GLN A 283 5.41 18.93 -3.60
N VAL A 284 5.72 18.11 -2.60
CA VAL A 284 5.18 16.75 -2.51
C VAL A 284 3.66 16.76 -2.31
N VAL A 285 3.13 17.60 -1.42
CA VAL A 285 1.68 17.61 -1.13
C VAL A 285 0.85 18.31 -2.19
N THR A 286 1.42 19.22 -2.96
CA THR A 286 0.72 19.98 -4.01
C THR A 286 0.84 19.39 -5.40
N LEU A 287 1.69 18.37 -5.58
CA LEU A 287 1.93 17.74 -6.86
C LEU A 287 0.95 16.59 -7.09
N LEU A 288 0.26 16.61 -8.23
CA LEU A 288 -0.50 15.49 -8.73
C LEU A 288 0.26 14.85 -9.90
N THR A 289 0.71 13.60 -9.70
CA THR A 289 1.46 12.85 -10.72
C THR A 289 0.52 12.23 -11.76
N THR A 290 1.09 11.63 -12.79
CA THR A 290 0.33 10.88 -13.81
C THR A 290 -0.46 9.72 -13.24
N ASN A 291 -0.10 9.23 -12.03
CA ASN A 291 -0.82 8.16 -11.34
C ASN A 291 -2.05 8.67 -10.55
N GLY A 292 -2.46 9.92 -10.75
CA GLY A 292 -3.66 10.48 -10.17
C GLY A 292 -3.63 10.72 -8.67
N GLN A 293 -2.43 10.79 -8.06
CA GLN A 293 -2.23 11.08 -6.64
C GLN A 293 -0.94 11.89 -6.40
N ALA A 294 -0.75 12.39 -5.19
CA ALA A 294 0.53 12.91 -4.76
C ALA A 294 1.62 11.82 -4.85
N PRO A 295 2.90 12.17 -5.07
CA PRO A 295 3.96 11.18 -5.10
C PRO A 295 3.98 10.34 -3.84
N PHE A 296 3.94 9.02 -4.00
CA PHE A 296 4.06 8.07 -2.90
C PHE A 296 5.54 7.97 -2.52
N VAL A 297 6.01 8.93 -1.70
CA VAL A 297 7.42 9.08 -1.33
C VAL A 297 7.64 8.94 0.16
N THR A 298 8.70 8.21 0.50
CA THR A 298 9.24 8.05 1.85
C THR A 298 10.56 8.79 1.96
N VAL A 299 10.72 9.55 3.03
CA VAL A 299 11.94 10.31 3.34
C VAL A 299 12.64 9.63 4.51
N PHE A 300 13.86 9.21 4.30
CA PHE A 300 14.69 8.48 5.25
C PHE A 300 15.63 9.43 6.01
N MET A 301 15.64 9.31 7.33
CA MET A 301 16.39 10.15 8.26
C MET A 301 17.32 9.27 9.11
N TYR A 302 18.56 9.14 8.69
CA TYR A 302 19.56 8.27 9.31
C TYR A 302 20.91 8.96 9.45
N LEU A 303 21.30 9.33 10.68
CA LEU A 303 22.57 10.01 10.96
C LEU A 303 23.80 9.13 10.66
N GLY A 304 23.71 7.84 10.92
CA GLY A 304 24.77 6.87 10.67
C GLY A 304 25.12 6.68 9.19
N GLU A 305 24.34 7.21 8.27
CA GLU A 305 24.61 7.20 6.82
C GLU A 305 25.60 8.31 6.42
N ALA A 306 25.79 9.33 7.23
CA ALA A 306 26.69 10.42 6.96
C ALA A 306 28.16 9.96 6.88
N LYS A 307 28.91 10.50 5.95
CA LYS A 307 30.29 10.07 5.65
C LYS A 307 31.33 10.64 6.61
N ASN A 308 31.01 11.77 7.28
CA ASN A 308 31.90 12.46 8.22
C ASN A 308 31.08 13.28 9.23
N GLU A 309 31.75 13.83 10.24
CA GLU A 309 31.08 14.58 11.32
C GLU A 309 30.42 15.88 10.84
N GLN A 310 30.99 16.57 9.88
CA GLN A 310 30.38 17.78 9.33
C GLN A 310 29.08 17.45 8.56
N GLU A 311 29.09 16.40 7.76
CA GLU A 311 27.91 15.93 7.05
C GLU A 311 26.84 15.44 8.03
N ARG A 312 27.23 14.75 9.11
CA ARG A 312 26.31 14.33 10.17
C ARG A 312 25.66 15.53 10.87
N HIS A 313 26.44 16.54 11.20
CA HIS A 313 25.93 17.77 11.78
C HIS A 313 24.93 18.47 10.86
N ASP A 314 25.27 18.61 9.60
CA ASP A 314 24.40 19.23 8.59
C ASP A 314 23.13 18.39 8.35
N LEU A 315 23.26 17.08 8.29
CA LEU A 315 22.12 16.17 8.21
C LEU A 315 21.21 16.31 9.43
N ALA A 316 21.76 16.42 10.64
CA ALA A 316 20.97 16.65 11.84
C ALA A 316 20.14 17.94 11.77
N MET A 317 20.68 19.01 11.18
CA MET A 317 19.96 20.26 10.95
C MET A 317 18.80 20.06 9.96
N ILE A 318 18.99 19.29 8.91
CA ILE A 318 17.93 18.97 7.92
C ILE A 318 16.84 18.11 8.58
N ILE A 319 17.21 17.11 9.36
CA ILE A 319 16.27 16.23 10.09
C ILE A 319 15.45 17.06 11.08
N GLU A 320 16.11 17.91 11.88
CA GLU A 320 15.43 18.78 12.83
C GLU A 320 14.38 19.66 12.17
N GLU A 321 14.73 20.31 11.06
CA GLU A 321 13.82 21.18 10.33
C GLU A 321 12.67 20.38 9.67
N THR A 322 12.95 19.20 9.16
CA THR A 322 11.93 18.29 8.60
C THR A 322 10.90 17.90 9.66
N LEU A 323 11.37 17.54 10.87
CA LEU A 323 10.49 17.18 11.98
C LEU A 323 9.69 18.38 12.49
N ARG A 324 10.30 19.56 12.59
CA ARG A 324 9.61 20.79 13.01
C ARG A 324 8.49 21.18 12.03
N GLN A 325 8.76 21.12 10.75
CA GLN A 325 7.75 21.45 9.74
C GLN A 325 6.63 20.40 9.68
N ARG A 326 6.94 19.12 9.85
CA ARG A 326 5.92 18.09 9.96
C ARG A 326 5.09 18.24 11.24
N TYR A 327 5.70 18.59 12.36
CA TYR A 327 5.00 18.87 13.61
C TYR A 327 3.99 20.01 13.42
N GLN A 328 4.35 21.05 12.68
CA GLN A 328 3.43 22.13 12.31
C GLN A 328 2.31 21.63 11.37
N GLY A 329 2.62 20.75 10.42
CA GLY A 329 1.71 20.27 9.39
C GLY A 329 1.63 21.18 8.18
N VAL A 330 0.54 21.05 7.41
CA VAL A 330 0.22 21.90 6.25
C VAL A 330 -1.16 22.52 6.44
N LYS A 331 -1.39 23.69 5.85
CA LYS A 331 -2.70 24.34 5.91
C LYS A 331 -3.62 23.77 4.84
N ASN A 332 -4.83 23.41 5.26
CA ASN A 332 -5.92 23.11 4.32
C ASN A 332 -6.53 24.39 3.74
N GLU A 333 -7.57 24.24 2.90
CA GLU A 333 -8.27 25.37 2.26
C GLU A 333 -8.97 26.32 3.24
N LYS A 334 -9.17 25.90 4.49
CA LYS A 334 -9.71 26.73 5.58
C LYS A 334 -8.63 27.44 6.41
N GLY A 335 -7.35 27.25 6.04
CA GLY A 335 -6.22 27.82 6.76
C GLY A 335 -5.87 27.09 8.06
N VAL A 336 -6.39 25.88 8.27
CA VAL A 336 -6.13 25.05 9.46
C VAL A 336 -4.96 24.12 9.20
N TRP A 337 -4.09 23.98 10.18
CA TRP A 337 -2.96 23.06 10.13
C TRP A 337 -3.42 21.62 10.31
N VAL A 338 -3.21 20.79 9.28
CA VAL A 338 -3.60 19.38 9.25
C VAL A 338 -2.39 18.48 8.94
N THR A 339 -2.54 17.19 9.20
CA THR A 339 -1.51 16.19 8.90
C THR A 339 -1.55 15.83 7.40
N PRO A 340 -0.47 16.06 6.64
CA PRO A 340 -0.38 15.58 5.26
C PRO A 340 -0.11 14.08 5.20
N ALA A 341 -0.62 13.41 4.16
CA ALA A 341 -0.37 11.99 3.94
C ALA A 341 1.09 11.71 3.53
N PHE A 342 1.69 12.59 2.74
CA PHE A 342 3.06 12.47 2.22
C PHE A 342 3.87 13.77 2.43
N PRO A 343 5.21 13.66 2.41
CA PRO A 343 6.02 12.44 2.42
C PRO A 343 5.85 11.64 3.72
N LYS A 344 5.94 10.31 3.62
CA LYS A 344 6.12 9.46 4.79
C LYS A 344 7.51 9.72 5.36
N LEU A 345 7.64 9.80 6.68
CA LEU A 345 8.92 10.02 7.34
C LEU A 345 9.34 8.77 8.11
N ILE A 346 10.59 8.35 7.94
CA ILE A 346 11.20 7.27 8.71
C ILE A 346 12.41 7.81 9.44
N TYR A 347 12.40 7.64 10.76
CA TYR A 347 13.46 8.04 11.67
C TYR A 347 14.19 6.80 12.20
N VAL A 348 15.49 6.73 12.02
CA VAL A 348 16.29 5.61 12.51
C VAL A 348 16.67 5.85 13.96
N LEU A 349 16.35 4.88 14.80
CA LEU A 349 16.80 4.81 16.18
C LEU A 349 18.18 4.17 16.21
N GLU A 350 19.16 4.89 16.73
CA GLU A 350 20.58 4.52 16.73
C GLU A 350 21.29 4.98 18.02
N GLU A 351 22.47 4.46 18.30
CA GLU A 351 23.24 4.83 19.51
C GLU A 351 23.40 6.35 19.66
N ALA A 352 23.58 7.06 18.57
CA ALA A 352 23.77 8.51 18.56
C ALA A 352 22.54 9.32 19.01
N ASN A 353 21.35 8.68 19.13
CA ASN A 353 20.11 9.40 19.41
C ASN A 353 19.14 8.72 20.40
N ILE A 354 19.43 7.49 20.84
CA ILE A 354 18.43 6.70 21.61
C ILE A 354 18.52 6.86 23.13
N HIS A 355 19.61 7.33 23.66
CA HIS A 355 19.82 7.54 25.09
C HIS A 355 19.77 9.03 25.42
N GLU A 356 19.36 9.38 26.64
CA GLU A 356 19.23 10.77 27.09
C GLU A 356 20.55 11.54 27.04
N ASP A 357 21.68 10.85 27.20
CA ASP A 357 23.04 11.39 27.10
C ASP A 357 23.61 11.32 25.66
N SER A 358 22.88 10.78 24.70
CA SER A 358 23.31 10.72 23.30
C SER A 358 23.38 12.12 22.68
N PRO A 359 24.34 12.37 21.76
CA PRO A 359 24.55 13.70 21.18
C PRO A 359 23.32 14.26 20.45
N TYR A 360 22.52 13.38 19.87
CA TYR A 360 21.33 13.74 19.07
C TYR A 360 20.01 13.31 19.72
N TRP A 361 19.99 13.09 21.03
CA TRP A 361 18.75 12.80 21.77
C TRP A 361 17.64 13.83 21.54
N TYR A 362 17.99 15.11 21.39
CA TYR A 362 17.02 16.16 21.12
C TYR A 362 16.21 15.92 19.83
N LEU A 363 16.79 15.27 18.83
CA LEU A 363 16.05 14.87 17.60
C LEU A 363 15.03 13.78 17.91
N THR A 364 15.37 12.84 18.76
CA THR A 364 14.47 11.76 19.18
C THR A 364 13.30 12.29 20.00
N GLU A 365 13.52 13.25 20.89
CA GLU A 365 12.43 13.94 21.60
C GLU A 365 11.51 14.69 20.63
N LEU A 366 12.09 15.38 19.64
CA LEU A 366 11.32 16.08 18.62
C LEU A 366 10.53 15.10 17.75
N ALA A 367 11.12 13.98 17.36
CA ALA A 367 10.47 12.90 16.64
C ALA A 367 9.27 12.33 17.42
N ALA A 368 9.44 12.10 18.73
CA ALA A 368 8.36 11.63 19.61
C ALA A 368 7.18 12.63 19.66
N ARG A 369 7.47 13.91 19.79
CA ARG A 369 6.44 14.97 19.75
C ARG A 369 5.71 15.02 18.41
N CYS A 370 6.47 14.89 17.32
CA CYS A 370 5.93 14.86 15.97
C CYS A 370 5.01 13.64 15.76
N THR A 371 5.44 12.46 16.16
CA THR A 371 4.62 11.23 16.10
C THR A 371 3.33 11.37 16.91
N ALA A 372 3.40 11.89 18.13
CA ALA A 372 2.25 12.07 18.99
C ALA A 372 1.18 12.98 18.38
N LYS A 373 1.58 13.97 17.58
CA LYS A 373 0.67 14.94 16.96
C LYS A 373 0.29 14.60 15.52
N ARG A 374 1.24 14.04 14.73
CA ARG A 374 1.11 13.90 13.27
C ARG A 374 1.25 12.47 12.75
N MET A 375 1.29 11.46 13.61
CA MET A 375 1.42 10.04 13.27
C MET A 375 2.74 9.63 12.61
N VAL A 376 3.60 10.55 12.29
CA VAL A 376 4.95 10.32 11.74
C VAL A 376 5.97 11.11 12.56
N PRO A 377 7.24 10.68 12.55
CA PRO A 377 7.86 9.60 11.78
C PRO A 377 7.52 8.20 12.30
N ASP A 378 7.74 7.20 11.42
CA ASP A 378 7.86 5.80 11.81
C ASP A 378 9.30 5.49 12.17
N TYR A 379 9.54 4.35 12.82
CA TYR A 379 10.84 4.05 13.42
C TYR A 379 11.44 2.76 12.88
N ILE A 380 12.70 2.85 12.45
CA ILE A 380 13.55 1.70 12.17
C ILE A 380 14.62 1.60 13.25
N SER A 381 14.81 0.42 13.83
CA SER A 381 15.89 0.13 14.75
C SER A 381 17.15 -0.24 13.97
N GLU A 382 18.20 0.56 14.08
CA GLU A 382 19.52 0.23 13.53
C GLU A 382 20.03 -1.07 14.13
N LYS A 383 19.95 -1.22 15.44
CA LYS A 383 20.41 -2.42 16.16
C LYS A 383 19.78 -3.70 15.60
N LYS A 384 18.46 -3.72 15.46
CA LYS A 384 17.75 -4.89 14.94
C LYS A 384 17.97 -5.12 13.46
N MET A 385 18.06 -4.06 12.69
CA MET A 385 18.31 -4.17 11.25
C MET A 385 19.71 -4.72 10.96
N LEU A 386 20.72 -4.28 11.71
CA LEU A 386 22.08 -4.83 11.59
C LEU A 386 22.13 -6.33 11.93
N GLU A 387 21.35 -6.78 12.93
CA GLU A 387 21.23 -8.20 13.27
C GLU A 387 20.57 -9.03 12.17
N LEU A 388 19.54 -8.49 11.51
CA LEU A 388 18.68 -9.24 10.59
C LEU A 388 19.10 -9.16 9.12
N LYS A 389 19.67 -8.04 8.69
CA LYS A 389 19.86 -7.72 7.27
C LYS A 389 21.29 -7.35 6.88
N VAL A 390 22.19 -7.17 7.81
CA VAL A 390 23.59 -6.85 7.49
C VAL A 390 24.44 -8.11 7.52
N ASP A 391 25.34 -8.24 6.57
CA ASP A 391 26.23 -9.39 6.47
C ASP A 391 27.09 -9.56 7.73
N LYS A 392 27.36 -10.82 8.08
CA LYS A 392 28.16 -11.23 9.22
C LYS A 392 29.59 -10.66 9.24
N ASN A 393 30.06 -10.16 8.10
CA ASN A 393 31.37 -9.53 7.97
C ASN A 393 31.42 -8.08 8.47
N GLY A 394 30.29 -7.52 8.95
CA GLY A 394 30.21 -6.17 9.50
C GLY A 394 30.28 -5.04 8.48
N GLU A 395 30.26 -5.35 7.21
CA GLU A 395 30.12 -4.35 6.14
C GLU A 395 28.65 -4.04 5.89
N GLY A 396 28.31 -2.77 5.79
CA GLY A 396 26.96 -2.28 5.56
C GLY A 396 26.39 -1.50 6.74
N HIS A 397 25.26 -0.89 6.50
CA HIS A 397 24.54 -0.09 7.49
C HIS A 397 23.04 -0.27 7.36
N CYS A 398 22.27 0.33 8.24
CA CYS A 398 20.83 0.42 8.15
C CYS A 398 20.41 1.10 6.83
N TYR A 399 19.30 0.67 6.27
CA TYR A 399 18.72 1.26 5.05
C TYR A 399 17.19 1.27 5.14
N THR A 400 16.54 2.03 4.26
CA THR A 400 15.09 2.22 4.29
C THR A 400 14.33 1.16 3.47
N CYS A 401 13.04 1.04 3.76
CA CYS A 401 12.10 0.40 2.84
C CYS A 401 11.85 1.27 1.61
N MET A 402 11.33 0.65 0.57
CA MET A 402 10.77 1.31 -0.61
C MET A 402 9.28 1.59 -0.35
N GLY A 403 8.87 2.85 -0.43
CA GLY A 403 7.49 3.22 -0.14
C GLY A 403 7.10 2.95 1.33
N CYS A 404 6.10 2.06 1.57
CA CYS A 404 5.59 1.85 2.92
C CYS A 404 6.37 0.83 3.74
N ARG A 405 6.68 -0.36 3.21
CA ARG A 405 7.32 -1.44 3.97
C ARG A 405 8.11 -2.46 3.15
N SER A 406 8.26 -2.28 1.84
CA SER A 406 9.00 -3.20 0.99
C SER A 406 10.51 -3.02 1.18
N PHE A 407 11.19 -4.05 1.68
CA PHE A 407 12.65 -4.03 1.86
C PHE A 407 13.34 -4.86 0.80
N LEU A 408 14.43 -4.31 0.28
CA LEU A 408 15.39 -5.06 -0.51
C LEU A 408 16.17 -6.03 0.39
N THR A 409 16.55 -7.17 -0.17
CA THR A 409 17.50 -8.06 0.50
C THR A 409 18.91 -7.52 0.36
N PRO A 410 19.85 -7.89 1.25
CA PRO A 410 21.25 -7.48 1.14
C PRO A 410 21.84 -7.85 -0.22
N TYR A 411 22.60 -6.92 -0.79
CA TYR A 411 23.26 -7.07 -2.09
C TYR A 411 24.61 -6.35 -2.06
N VAL A 412 25.60 -6.94 -2.69
CA VAL A 412 26.92 -6.33 -2.90
C VAL A 412 27.14 -6.06 -4.40
N ASP A 413 27.71 -4.90 -4.70
CA ASP A 413 28.01 -4.50 -6.06
C ASP A 413 29.24 -5.28 -6.63
N GLU A 414 29.61 -4.96 -7.85
CA GLU A 414 30.76 -5.54 -8.54
C GLU A 414 32.13 -5.27 -7.86
N ASN A 415 32.17 -4.29 -6.95
CA ASN A 415 33.33 -3.95 -6.12
C ASN A 415 33.29 -4.64 -4.74
N GLY A 416 32.30 -5.50 -4.49
CA GLY A 416 32.11 -6.17 -3.21
C GLY A 416 31.54 -5.26 -2.11
N LYS A 417 31.02 -4.07 -2.45
CA LYS A 417 30.45 -3.15 -1.47
C LYS A 417 28.94 -3.27 -1.38
N PRO A 418 28.35 -3.17 -0.18
CA PRO A 418 26.91 -3.13 -0.01
C PRO A 418 26.29 -2.00 -0.82
N LYS A 419 25.23 -2.31 -1.57
CA LYS A 419 24.47 -1.35 -2.38
C LYS A 419 23.02 -1.36 -1.99
N TYR A 420 22.48 -0.20 -1.67
CA TYR A 420 21.08 0.01 -1.29
C TYR A 420 20.32 0.84 -2.32
N TYR A 421 20.80 2.05 -2.59
CA TYR A 421 20.16 2.97 -3.54
C TYR A 421 20.41 2.58 -4.99
N GLY A 422 19.48 2.93 -5.86
CA GLY A 422 19.49 2.52 -7.25
C GLY A 422 19.00 1.10 -7.47
N ARG A 423 18.27 0.54 -6.51
CA ARG A 423 17.69 -0.81 -6.56
C ARG A 423 16.16 -0.73 -6.49
N PHE A 424 15.49 -1.81 -6.87
CA PHE A 424 14.03 -1.80 -7.02
C PHE A 424 13.39 -3.17 -6.78
N ASN A 425 12.06 -3.16 -6.65
CA ASN A 425 11.22 -4.37 -6.59
C ASN A 425 10.46 -4.54 -7.90
N GLN A 426 10.48 -5.75 -8.45
CA GLN A 426 9.85 -6.07 -9.75
C GLN A 426 8.33 -6.17 -9.67
N GLY A 427 7.78 -6.57 -8.54
CA GLY A 427 6.35 -6.73 -8.33
C GLY A 427 6.00 -7.68 -7.19
N VAL A 428 4.71 -7.81 -6.94
CA VAL A 428 4.15 -8.55 -5.81
C VAL A 428 2.99 -9.45 -6.25
N VAL A 429 2.91 -10.63 -5.68
CA VAL A 429 1.72 -11.52 -5.68
C VAL A 429 1.48 -11.96 -4.25
N THR A 430 0.25 -11.87 -3.77
CA THR A 430 -0.11 -12.22 -2.38
C THR A 430 -0.94 -13.49 -2.32
N ILE A 431 -0.56 -14.43 -1.45
CA ILE A 431 -1.32 -15.63 -1.14
C ILE A 431 -2.37 -15.35 -0.04
N ASN A 432 -3.57 -15.90 -0.23
CA ASN A 432 -4.63 -15.88 0.78
C ASN A 432 -4.48 -17.10 1.69
N LEU A 433 -3.85 -16.95 2.85
CA LEU A 433 -3.63 -18.05 3.79
C LEU A 433 -4.94 -18.62 4.37
N PRO A 434 -5.96 -17.83 4.73
CA PRO A 434 -7.26 -18.37 5.15
C PRO A 434 -7.90 -19.28 4.09
N ASP A 435 -7.74 -18.98 2.81
CA ASP A 435 -8.26 -19.81 1.73
C ASP A 435 -7.60 -21.20 1.69
N VAL A 436 -6.30 -21.26 1.92
CA VAL A 436 -5.56 -22.54 2.06
C VAL A 436 -6.15 -23.36 3.21
N ALA A 437 -6.32 -22.74 4.37
CA ALA A 437 -6.86 -23.40 5.56
C ALA A 437 -8.30 -23.90 5.35
N LEU A 438 -9.16 -23.05 4.84
CA LEU A 438 -10.58 -23.40 4.59
C LEU A 438 -10.73 -24.48 3.52
N SER A 439 -9.91 -24.43 2.46
CA SER A 439 -9.90 -25.46 1.40
C SER A 439 -9.45 -26.81 1.90
N SER A 440 -8.64 -26.88 2.97
CA SER A 440 -8.22 -28.13 3.60
C SER A 440 -9.30 -28.79 4.46
N GLY A 441 -10.37 -28.03 4.81
CA GLY A 441 -11.41 -28.48 5.73
C GLY A 441 -10.90 -28.78 7.15
N GLY A 442 -9.77 -28.19 7.55
CA GLY A 442 -9.13 -28.42 8.85
C GLY A 442 -8.21 -29.65 8.89
N ASN A 443 -8.04 -30.37 7.78
CA ASN A 443 -7.11 -31.48 7.68
C ASN A 443 -5.69 -30.99 7.46
N MET A 444 -4.76 -31.32 8.36
CA MET A 444 -3.40 -30.83 8.35
C MET A 444 -2.59 -31.32 7.15
N GLU A 445 -2.75 -32.59 6.74
CA GLU A 445 -2.05 -33.12 5.57
C GLU A 445 -2.50 -32.44 4.27
N LYS A 446 -3.82 -32.27 4.12
CA LYS A 446 -4.39 -31.53 2.98
C LYS A 446 -3.97 -30.06 2.99
N PHE A 447 -3.84 -29.45 4.18
CA PHE A 447 -3.38 -28.08 4.31
C PHE A 447 -2.02 -27.90 3.63
N TRP A 448 -1.04 -28.70 3.97
CA TRP A 448 0.31 -28.58 3.40
C TRP A 448 0.33 -28.89 1.89
N GLN A 449 -0.45 -29.86 1.43
CA GLN A 449 -0.58 -30.16 0.00
C GLN A 449 -1.16 -28.96 -0.77
N ILE A 450 -2.28 -28.41 -0.30
CA ILE A 450 -2.93 -27.26 -0.94
C ILE A 450 -2.01 -26.03 -0.86
N PHE A 451 -1.32 -25.87 0.27
CA PHE A 451 -0.37 -24.76 0.43
C PHE A 451 0.75 -24.81 -0.63
N ASP A 452 1.34 -25.97 -0.87
CA ASP A 452 2.35 -26.15 -1.92
C ASP A 452 1.79 -25.85 -3.31
N GLU A 453 0.57 -26.30 -3.62
CA GLU A 453 -0.11 -25.99 -4.89
C GLU A 453 -0.33 -24.47 -5.06
N ARG A 454 -0.74 -23.76 -4.01
CA ARG A 454 -0.94 -22.31 -4.03
C ARG A 454 0.37 -21.54 -4.13
N LEU A 455 1.42 -22.01 -3.47
CA LEU A 455 2.77 -21.44 -3.58
C LEU A 455 3.30 -21.56 -5.00
N GLU A 456 3.12 -22.71 -5.66
CA GLU A 456 3.52 -22.88 -7.06
C GLU A 456 2.72 -21.96 -7.99
N LEU A 457 1.45 -21.75 -7.72
CA LEU A 457 0.62 -20.79 -8.45
C LEU A 457 1.15 -19.35 -8.29
N CYS A 458 1.53 -18.95 -7.07
CA CYS A 458 2.16 -17.66 -6.80
C CYS A 458 3.52 -17.55 -7.50
N HIS A 459 4.33 -18.61 -7.50
CA HIS A 459 5.61 -18.67 -8.19
C HIS A 459 5.44 -18.37 -9.69
N ARG A 460 4.52 -19.05 -10.35
CA ARG A 460 4.23 -18.85 -11.77
C ARG A 460 3.71 -17.42 -12.05
N ALA A 461 2.88 -16.88 -11.18
CA ALA A 461 2.37 -15.52 -11.28
C ALA A 461 3.50 -14.48 -11.12
N LEU A 462 4.43 -14.69 -10.19
CA LEU A 462 5.63 -13.85 -10.02
C LEU A 462 6.56 -13.94 -11.25
N MET A 463 6.72 -15.13 -11.82
CA MET A 463 7.49 -15.30 -13.05
C MET A 463 6.86 -14.56 -14.23
N CYS A 464 5.53 -14.45 -14.31
CA CYS A 464 4.88 -13.61 -15.30
C CYS A 464 5.29 -12.14 -15.17
N ARG A 465 5.40 -11.62 -13.94
CA ARG A 465 5.89 -10.26 -13.70
C ARG A 465 7.35 -10.09 -14.13
N HIS A 466 8.21 -11.02 -13.79
CA HIS A 466 9.61 -11.00 -14.19
C HIS A 466 9.77 -11.02 -15.71
N GLU A 467 9.10 -11.93 -16.39
CA GLU A 467 9.15 -12.05 -17.86
C GLU A 467 8.58 -10.80 -18.56
N ARG A 468 7.62 -10.11 -17.94
CA ARG A 468 7.08 -8.86 -18.49
C ARG A 468 8.09 -7.72 -18.50
N LEU A 469 8.98 -7.66 -17.50
CA LEU A 469 10.06 -6.67 -17.43
C LEU A 469 11.26 -7.02 -18.32
N LYS A 470 11.48 -8.30 -18.58
CA LYS A 470 12.59 -8.76 -19.39
C LYS A 470 12.51 -8.23 -20.82
N GLY A 471 13.62 -7.78 -21.35
CA GLY A 471 13.71 -7.14 -22.68
C GLY A 471 13.27 -5.68 -22.72
N THR A 472 12.87 -5.08 -21.60
CA THR A 472 12.55 -3.66 -21.51
C THR A 472 13.82 -2.85 -21.82
N LEU A 473 13.69 -1.93 -22.79
CA LEU A 473 14.80 -1.03 -23.13
C LEU A 473 14.88 0.13 -22.15
N SER A 474 16.08 0.60 -21.88
CA SER A 474 16.34 1.75 -21.01
C SER A 474 15.58 3.01 -21.42
N ASP A 475 15.17 3.08 -22.69
CA ASP A 475 14.35 4.17 -23.26
C ASP A 475 12.92 4.22 -22.75
N ALA A 476 12.41 3.13 -22.14
CA ALA A 476 11.06 3.10 -21.58
C ALA A 476 10.86 4.08 -20.42
N ALA A 477 11.92 4.30 -19.63
CA ALA A 477 11.93 5.26 -18.52
C ALA A 477 13.35 5.82 -18.33
N PRO A 478 13.79 6.80 -19.15
CA PRO A 478 15.16 7.28 -19.15
C PRO A 478 15.63 7.79 -17.78
N ILE A 479 14.77 8.47 -17.03
CA ILE A 479 15.10 8.96 -15.68
C ILE A 479 15.52 7.84 -14.73
N LEU A 480 14.90 6.66 -14.86
CA LEU A 480 15.18 5.49 -14.03
C LEU A 480 16.44 4.75 -14.50
N TRP A 481 16.51 4.46 -15.81
CA TRP A 481 17.46 3.49 -16.34
C TRP A 481 18.71 4.09 -16.93
N GLN A 482 18.65 5.34 -17.43
CA GLN A 482 19.78 6.02 -18.11
C GLN A 482 20.40 7.12 -17.26
N TYR A 483 19.63 7.81 -16.43
CA TYR A 483 20.04 9.07 -15.80
C TYR A 483 20.14 9.02 -14.27
N GLY A 484 20.28 7.84 -13.71
CA GLY A 484 20.83 7.64 -12.39
C GLY A 484 19.85 7.32 -11.26
N ALA A 485 18.52 7.41 -11.46
CA ALA A 485 17.60 7.06 -10.37
C ALA A 485 17.78 5.61 -9.94
N LEU A 486 17.89 4.68 -10.87
CA LEU A 486 18.14 3.26 -10.61
C LEU A 486 19.43 2.76 -11.28
N ALA A 487 19.78 3.26 -12.44
CA ALA A 487 20.97 2.84 -13.18
C ALA A 487 21.44 3.94 -14.14
N ARG A 488 22.60 3.70 -14.78
CA ARG A 488 23.16 4.51 -15.87
C ARG A 488 23.45 3.62 -17.06
N LEU A 489 22.40 2.99 -17.59
CA LEU A 489 22.47 2.17 -18.80
C LEU A 489 22.60 3.06 -20.03
N LYS A 490 23.18 2.50 -21.10
CA LYS A 490 23.20 3.16 -22.39
C LYS A 490 21.81 3.21 -23.02
N LYS A 491 21.57 4.18 -23.87
CA LYS A 491 20.36 4.27 -24.66
C LYS A 491 20.18 2.99 -25.49
N GLY A 492 18.98 2.41 -25.47
CA GLY A 492 18.67 1.15 -26.16
C GLY A 492 19.21 -0.12 -25.48
N GLU A 493 19.83 -0.01 -24.31
CA GLU A 493 20.30 -1.17 -23.54
C GLU A 493 19.13 -1.80 -22.78
N PRO A 494 18.96 -3.16 -22.85
CA PRO A 494 17.97 -3.85 -22.02
C PRO A 494 18.29 -3.78 -20.53
N ILE A 495 17.27 -3.72 -19.69
CA ILE A 495 17.43 -3.71 -18.21
C ILE A 495 17.69 -5.10 -17.61
N ASP A 496 17.77 -6.14 -18.42
CA ASP A 496 17.75 -7.55 -18.00
C ASP A 496 18.78 -7.88 -16.91
N LYS A 497 20.00 -7.32 -17.01
CA LYS A 497 21.04 -7.51 -16.00
C LYS A 497 20.65 -7.04 -14.59
N LEU A 498 19.67 -6.14 -14.49
CA LEU A 498 19.17 -5.62 -13.21
C LEU A 498 18.06 -6.48 -12.61
N LEU A 499 17.59 -7.50 -13.34
CA LEU A 499 16.52 -8.39 -12.90
C LEU A 499 17.04 -9.64 -12.17
N TYR A 500 18.34 -9.90 -12.21
CA TYR A 500 18.99 -11.11 -11.69
C TYR A 500 20.03 -10.81 -10.63
N GLY A 501 20.48 -11.87 -9.96
CA GLY A 501 21.63 -11.81 -9.04
C GLY A 501 21.37 -11.01 -7.74
N GLY A 502 20.13 -10.66 -7.45
CA GLY A 502 19.77 -9.90 -6.25
C GLY A 502 19.85 -8.38 -6.41
N TYR A 503 20.15 -7.85 -7.60
CA TYR A 503 20.10 -6.40 -7.83
C TYR A 503 18.72 -5.84 -7.56
N SER A 504 17.68 -6.52 -8.01
CA SER A 504 16.28 -6.26 -7.68
C SER A 504 15.66 -7.45 -6.95
N THR A 505 14.54 -7.22 -6.29
CA THR A 505 13.76 -8.24 -5.60
C THR A 505 12.43 -8.46 -6.30
N ILE A 506 11.80 -9.61 -6.03
CA ILE A 506 10.41 -9.90 -6.37
C ILE A 506 9.75 -10.53 -5.15
N SER A 507 8.51 -10.15 -4.84
CA SER A 507 7.96 -10.41 -3.52
C SER A 507 6.77 -11.35 -3.53
N LEU A 508 6.86 -12.40 -2.71
CA LEU A 508 5.72 -13.21 -2.30
C LEU A 508 5.07 -12.53 -1.09
N GLY A 509 3.88 -11.97 -1.29
CA GLY A 509 3.05 -11.44 -0.22
C GLY A 509 2.18 -12.49 0.45
N TYR A 510 1.72 -12.23 1.65
CA TYR A 510 0.78 -13.08 2.37
C TYR A 510 -0.18 -12.27 3.21
N ALA A 511 -1.37 -12.83 3.45
CA ALA A 511 -2.43 -12.19 4.22
C ALA A 511 -3.15 -13.22 5.08
N GLY A 512 -3.67 -12.78 6.23
CA GLY A 512 -4.58 -13.55 7.04
C GLY A 512 -3.95 -14.70 7.83
N LEU A 513 -2.72 -14.54 8.31
CA LEU A 513 -2.08 -15.56 9.15
C LEU A 513 -2.93 -15.89 10.39
N TYR A 514 -3.52 -14.87 11.03
CA TYR A 514 -4.41 -15.07 12.18
C TYR A 514 -5.59 -15.98 11.83
N GLU A 515 -6.35 -15.69 10.79
CA GLU A 515 -7.54 -16.46 10.40
C GLU A 515 -7.17 -17.87 9.96
N CYS A 516 -6.04 -18.05 9.28
CA CYS A 516 -5.49 -19.35 8.91
C CYS A 516 -5.23 -20.21 10.15
N VAL A 517 -4.48 -19.69 11.11
CA VAL A 517 -4.15 -20.40 12.36
C VAL A 517 -5.39 -20.64 13.20
N LYS A 518 -6.30 -19.66 13.29
CA LYS A 518 -7.56 -19.76 14.02
C LYS A 518 -8.41 -20.90 13.49
N TYR A 519 -8.55 -21.04 12.19
CA TYR A 519 -9.31 -22.12 11.59
C TYR A 519 -8.66 -23.49 11.81
N MET A 520 -7.35 -23.60 11.64
CA MET A 520 -6.63 -24.88 11.75
C MET A 520 -6.46 -25.36 13.20
N THR A 521 -6.33 -24.46 14.16
CA THR A 521 -6.03 -24.78 15.57
C THR A 521 -7.16 -24.45 16.55
N GLY A 522 -8.15 -23.67 16.13
CA GLY A 522 -9.19 -23.13 16.99
C GLY A 522 -8.76 -21.95 17.86
N LYS A 523 -7.50 -21.50 17.76
CA LYS A 523 -6.89 -20.47 18.61
C LYS A 523 -6.21 -19.38 17.80
N SER A 524 -6.07 -18.19 18.40
CA SER A 524 -5.21 -17.13 17.85
C SER A 524 -3.76 -17.62 17.74
N HIS A 525 -3.02 -17.10 16.77
CA HIS A 525 -1.59 -17.40 16.65
C HIS A 525 -0.74 -16.84 17.81
N THR A 526 -1.34 -16.00 18.66
CA THR A 526 -0.73 -15.54 19.93
C THR A 526 -0.77 -16.60 21.04
N ASP A 527 -1.65 -17.58 20.94
CA ASP A 527 -1.70 -18.67 21.92
C ASP A 527 -0.42 -19.51 21.81
N PRO A 528 0.29 -19.75 22.93
CA PRO A 528 1.55 -20.50 22.91
C PRO A 528 1.47 -21.88 22.25
N SER A 529 0.28 -22.51 22.26
CA SER A 529 0.07 -23.80 21.58
C SER A 529 -0.10 -23.69 20.06
N ALA A 530 -0.50 -22.52 19.56
CA ALA A 530 -0.72 -22.26 18.12
C ALA A 530 0.45 -21.51 17.45
N THR A 531 1.24 -20.78 18.22
CA THR A 531 2.41 -20.03 17.69
C THR A 531 3.39 -20.90 16.89
N PRO A 532 3.75 -22.13 17.29
CA PRO A 532 4.63 -22.99 16.50
C PRO A 532 4.11 -23.26 15.09
N PHE A 533 2.81 -23.50 14.93
CA PHE A 533 2.20 -23.69 13.60
C PHE A 533 2.27 -22.42 12.76
N ALA A 534 2.01 -21.25 13.34
CA ALA A 534 2.15 -19.98 12.65
C ALA A 534 3.58 -19.74 12.14
N LEU A 535 4.59 -20.05 12.97
CA LEU A 535 6.01 -19.93 12.59
C LEU A 535 6.39 -20.93 11.50
N GLU A 536 5.84 -22.15 11.54
CA GLU A 536 6.05 -23.16 10.51
C GLU A 536 5.48 -22.74 9.15
N VAL A 537 4.30 -22.14 9.13
CA VAL A 537 3.68 -21.54 7.91
C VAL A 537 4.60 -20.46 7.32
N MET A 538 5.12 -19.58 8.15
CA MET A 538 6.05 -18.53 7.72
C MET A 538 7.36 -19.10 7.18
N GLN A 539 7.92 -20.10 7.86
CA GLN A 539 9.16 -20.73 7.43
C GLN A 539 8.97 -21.47 6.10
N HIS A 540 7.84 -22.13 5.91
CA HIS A 540 7.52 -22.83 4.67
C HIS A 540 7.49 -21.89 3.46
N MET A 541 6.92 -20.69 3.61
CA MET A 541 6.95 -19.67 2.57
C MET A 541 8.37 -19.14 2.29
N ASN A 542 9.18 -18.95 3.33
CA ASN A 542 10.58 -18.56 3.16
C ASN A 542 11.40 -19.64 2.43
N ASP A 543 11.18 -20.91 2.76
CA ASP A 543 11.86 -22.03 2.10
C ASP A 543 11.48 -22.11 0.62
N ALA A 544 10.23 -21.85 0.27
CA ALA A 544 9.78 -21.74 -1.12
C ALA A 544 10.51 -20.60 -1.85
N CYS A 545 10.56 -19.40 -1.27
CA CYS A 545 11.29 -18.27 -1.84
C CYS A 545 12.78 -18.57 -2.06
N LYS A 546 13.39 -19.21 -1.09
CA LYS A 546 14.81 -19.65 -1.18
C LYS A 546 15.04 -20.65 -2.31
N HIS A 547 14.13 -21.62 -2.45
CA HIS A 547 14.18 -22.60 -3.53
C HIS A 547 14.05 -21.93 -4.91
N TRP A 548 13.09 -21.03 -5.10
CA TRP A 548 12.91 -20.29 -6.35
C TRP A 548 14.11 -19.41 -6.69
N LYS A 549 14.71 -18.78 -5.68
CA LYS A 549 15.94 -17.98 -5.84
C LYS A 549 17.08 -18.83 -6.38
N GLN A 550 17.28 -20.04 -5.84
CA GLN A 550 18.31 -20.97 -6.32
C GLN A 550 18.04 -21.43 -7.76
N MET A 551 16.76 -21.65 -8.10
CA MET A 551 16.34 -22.12 -9.42
C MET A 551 16.54 -21.07 -10.51
N HIS A 552 16.22 -19.81 -10.23
CA HIS A 552 16.13 -18.77 -11.25
C HIS A 552 17.19 -17.66 -11.15
N ASN A 553 18.00 -17.64 -10.11
CA ASN A 553 18.89 -16.52 -9.79
C ASN A 553 18.16 -15.15 -9.70
N ILE A 554 16.92 -15.18 -9.22
CA ILE A 554 16.08 -14.02 -8.96
C ILE A 554 15.84 -13.94 -7.45
N ASP A 555 15.88 -12.75 -6.87
CA ASP A 555 15.77 -12.59 -5.43
C ASP A 555 14.34 -12.54 -4.95
N PHE A 556 13.70 -13.71 -4.85
CA PHE A 556 12.40 -13.88 -4.23
C PHE A 556 12.48 -13.65 -2.72
N SER A 557 11.55 -12.89 -2.17
CA SER A 557 11.51 -12.65 -0.73
C SER A 557 10.07 -12.60 -0.20
N LEU A 558 9.89 -13.09 1.03
CA LEU A 558 8.60 -13.05 1.71
C LEU A 558 8.31 -11.66 2.21
N TYR A 559 7.12 -11.16 1.91
CA TYR A 559 6.71 -9.78 2.12
C TYR A 559 5.39 -9.70 2.89
N GLY A 560 5.39 -9.03 4.03
CA GLY A 560 4.18 -8.64 4.75
C GLY A 560 3.47 -7.52 3.99
N THR A 561 2.78 -7.86 2.91
CA THR A 561 2.21 -6.94 1.93
C THR A 561 1.28 -5.91 2.57
N PRO A 562 1.39 -4.62 2.22
CA PRO A 562 0.34 -3.66 2.53
C PRO A 562 -0.90 -3.99 1.70
N LEU A 563 -2.00 -4.28 2.38
CA LEU A 563 -3.25 -4.69 1.77
C LEU A 563 -4.34 -3.68 2.12
N GLU A 564 -4.68 -2.78 1.23
CA GLU A 564 -5.76 -1.82 1.45
C GLU A 564 -7.11 -2.42 1.07
N SER A 565 -7.38 -2.55 -0.22
CA SER A 565 -8.63 -3.13 -0.73
C SER A 565 -8.60 -4.66 -0.75
N THR A 566 -7.43 -5.27 -0.77
CA THR A 566 -7.25 -6.73 -0.89
C THR A 566 -7.77 -7.46 0.35
N THR A 567 -7.63 -6.93 1.56
CA THR A 567 -8.19 -7.55 2.77
C THR A 567 -9.73 -7.64 2.69
N TYR A 568 -10.36 -6.63 2.16
CA TYR A 568 -11.80 -6.60 1.91
C TYR A 568 -12.20 -7.56 0.77
N LYS A 569 -11.48 -7.55 -0.35
CA LYS A 569 -11.68 -8.49 -1.46
C LYS A 569 -11.57 -9.94 -0.98
N PHE A 570 -10.51 -10.28 -0.27
CA PHE A 570 -10.29 -11.63 0.26
C PHE A 570 -11.40 -12.05 1.23
N ALA A 571 -11.81 -11.16 2.13
CA ALA A 571 -12.93 -11.44 3.04
C ALA A 571 -14.21 -11.78 2.27
N LYS A 572 -14.56 -10.99 1.26
CA LYS A 572 -15.73 -11.27 0.40
C LYS A 572 -15.62 -12.60 -0.33
N CYS A 573 -14.47 -12.89 -0.95
CA CYS A 573 -14.24 -14.14 -1.67
C CYS A 573 -14.34 -15.35 -0.73
N LEU A 574 -13.80 -15.26 0.48
CA LEU A 574 -13.90 -16.30 1.50
C LEU A 574 -15.36 -16.54 1.92
N GLN A 575 -16.14 -15.48 2.14
CA GLN A 575 -17.56 -15.57 2.48
C GLN A 575 -18.37 -16.21 1.35
N GLN A 576 -18.08 -15.88 0.11
CA GLN A 576 -18.77 -16.46 -1.05
C GLN A 576 -18.47 -17.95 -1.23
N ARG A 577 -17.23 -18.37 -0.99
CA ARG A 577 -16.78 -19.76 -1.20
C ARG A 577 -17.07 -20.68 -0.01
N PHE A 578 -16.95 -20.18 1.21
CA PHE A 578 -17.00 -21.00 2.44
C PHE A 578 -18.09 -20.60 3.42
N GLY A 579 -18.83 -19.50 3.17
CA GLY A 579 -19.84 -18.99 4.08
C GLY A 579 -19.24 -18.20 5.25
N ILE A 580 -20.09 -17.89 6.23
CA ILE A 580 -19.71 -17.16 7.43
C ILE A 580 -19.27 -18.14 8.52
N ILE A 581 -18.01 -18.07 8.89
CA ILE A 581 -17.41 -18.88 9.96
C ILE A 581 -16.98 -17.93 11.08
N PRO A 582 -17.55 -18.04 12.30
CA PRO A 582 -17.22 -17.16 13.42
C PRO A 582 -15.72 -17.12 13.71
N GLY A 583 -15.17 -15.90 13.83
CA GLY A 583 -13.75 -15.65 14.10
C GLY A 583 -12.81 -15.87 12.91
N VAL A 584 -13.31 -16.25 11.75
CA VAL A 584 -12.51 -16.51 10.53
C VAL A 584 -13.00 -15.68 9.34
N THR A 585 -14.28 -15.80 8.96
CA THR A 585 -14.86 -15.11 7.78
C THR A 585 -16.01 -14.17 8.13
N ASP A 586 -16.26 -13.92 9.38
CA ASP A 586 -17.41 -13.13 9.87
C ASP A 586 -17.21 -11.60 9.81
N LYS A 587 -16.03 -11.14 9.44
CA LYS A 587 -15.71 -9.72 9.27
C LYS A 587 -15.64 -9.33 7.79
N GLY A 588 -15.83 -8.05 7.49
CA GLY A 588 -15.64 -7.47 6.16
C GLY A 588 -14.17 -7.31 5.75
N TYR A 589 -13.25 -7.83 6.54
CA TYR A 589 -11.80 -7.80 6.31
C TYR A 589 -11.15 -9.06 6.88
N ILE A 590 -9.94 -9.37 6.41
CA ILE A 590 -9.02 -10.32 7.04
C ILE A 590 -7.81 -9.56 7.60
N THR A 591 -7.09 -10.20 8.52
CA THR A 591 -5.91 -9.59 9.13
C THR A 591 -4.80 -9.39 8.10
N ASN A 592 -4.17 -8.22 8.13
CA ASN A 592 -3.02 -7.91 7.29
C ASN A 592 -1.81 -8.72 7.74
N SER A 593 -1.17 -9.44 6.81
CA SER A 593 0.05 -10.22 7.04
C SER A 593 0.03 -11.06 8.33
N TYR A 594 1.00 -10.88 9.22
CA TYR A 594 1.18 -11.59 10.48
C TYR A 594 0.57 -10.90 11.69
N HIS A 595 -0.02 -9.72 11.53
CA HIS A 595 -0.44 -8.89 12.66
C HIS A 595 -1.34 -9.64 13.63
N ILE A 596 -1.22 -9.31 14.92
CA ILE A 596 -2.20 -9.70 15.92
C ILE A 596 -3.55 -9.08 15.51
N HIS A 597 -4.62 -9.83 15.67
CA HIS A 597 -5.96 -9.36 15.28
C HIS A 597 -6.29 -8.03 15.99
N VAL A 598 -6.87 -7.09 15.26
CA VAL A 598 -7.11 -5.72 15.76
C VAL A 598 -7.99 -5.64 17.00
N THR A 599 -8.81 -6.67 17.24
CA THR A 599 -9.70 -6.77 18.41
C THR A 599 -9.03 -7.44 19.61
N GLU A 600 -7.86 -8.01 19.47
CA GLU A 600 -7.17 -8.73 20.55
C GLU A 600 -6.61 -7.75 21.58
N ASN A 601 -6.99 -7.90 22.83
CA ASN A 601 -6.51 -7.08 23.92
C ASN A 601 -5.08 -7.49 24.32
N ILE A 602 -4.13 -6.67 23.99
CA ILE A 602 -2.70 -6.87 24.25
C ILE A 602 -2.04 -5.51 24.45
N ASP A 603 -1.05 -5.44 25.35
CA ASP A 603 -0.27 -4.22 25.52
C ASP A 603 0.76 -4.03 24.39
N ALA A 604 1.22 -2.79 24.21
CA ALA A 604 2.15 -2.41 23.16
C ALA A 604 3.46 -3.22 23.18
N PHE A 605 4.04 -3.42 24.34
CA PHE A 605 5.33 -4.09 24.48
C PHE A 605 5.21 -5.59 24.16
N SER A 606 4.19 -6.24 24.67
CA SER A 606 3.89 -7.65 24.39
C SER A 606 3.59 -7.86 22.91
N LYS A 607 2.82 -6.95 22.29
CA LYS A 607 2.49 -6.99 20.85
C LYS A 607 3.76 -6.90 20.01
N LEU A 608 4.61 -5.91 20.25
CA LEU A 608 5.85 -5.70 19.49
C LEU A 608 6.83 -6.87 19.68
N ALA A 609 6.98 -7.38 20.91
CA ALA A 609 7.83 -8.54 21.20
C ALA A 609 7.34 -9.80 20.47
N PHE A 610 6.03 -10.03 20.43
CA PHE A 610 5.45 -11.16 19.71
C PHE A 610 5.63 -11.02 18.18
N GLU A 611 5.27 -9.88 17.63
CA GLU A 611 5.33 -9.63 16.18
C GLU A 611 6.76 -9.56 15.64
N SER A 612 7.76 -9.27 16.48
CA SER A 612 9.17 -9.24 16.07
C SER A 612 9.66 -10.56 15.47
N LYS A 613 9.14 -11.70 15.92
CA LYS A 613 9.46 -13.03 15.40
C LYS A 613 9.00 -13.20 13.95
N PHE A 614 7.82 -12.68 13.64
CA PHE A 614 7.22 -12.76 12.30
C PHE A 614 7.83 -11.74 11.35
N GLN A 615 8.19 -10.57 11.87
CA GLN A 615 8.90 -9.55 11.10
C GLN A 615 10.28 -10.05 10.66
N ALA A 616 11.01 -10.76 11.53
CA ALA A 616 12.27 -11.42 11.19
C ALA A 616 12.12 -12.48 10.09
N LEU A 617 10.95 -13.12 9.98
CA LEU A 617 10.62 -14.09 8.94
C LEU A 617 10.02 -13.46 7.68
N SER A 618 9.96 -12.15 7.60
CA SER A 618 9.47 -11.40 6.43
C SER A 618 10.60 -10.51 5.85
N PRO A 619 11.65 -11.11 5.26
CA PRO A 619 12.82 -10.36 4.81
C PRO A 619 12.53 -9.39 3.66
N GLY A 620 11.47 -9.61 2.89
CA GLY A 620 10.99 -8.71 1.85
C GLY A 620 10.29 -7.46 2.39
N GLY A 621 10.12 -7.37 3.69
CA GLY A 621 9.58 -6.21 4.38
C GLY A 621 8.31 -6.50 5.17
N ALA A 622 8.18 -5.80 6.27
CA ALA A 622 7.00 -5.78 7.12
C ALA A 622 7.08 -4.58 8.06
N ILE A 623 5.95 -4.19 8.61
CA ILE A 623 5.85 -3.16 9.64
C ILE A 623 4.89 -3.61 10.72
N SER A 624 5.21 -3.33 11.97
CA SER A 624 4.30 -3.49 13.09
C SER A 624 3.78 -2.13 13.56
N TYR A 625 2.59 -2.11 14.15
CA TYR A 625 2.02 -0.87 14.67
C TYR A 625 1.53 -1.02 16.10
N VAL A 626 1.46 0.10 16.78
CA VAL A 626 0.86 0.24 18.10
C VAL A 626 -0.25 1.27 18.01
N GLU A 627 -1.48 0.87 18.32
CA GLU A 627 -2.62 1.79 18.40
C GLU A 627 -2.60 2.51 19.74
N VAL A 628 -2.45 3.83 19.71
CA VAL A 628 -2.27 4.63 20.94
C VAL A 628 -3.35 5.71 21.07
N PRO A 629 -3.69 6.11 22.31
CA PRO A 629 -4.56 7.27 22.54
C PRO A 629 -3.85 8.59 22.17
N ASN A 630 -4.44 9.71 22.48
CA ASN A 630 -3.78 11.00 22.34
C ASN A 630 -2.57 11.10 23.32
N MET A 631 -1.37 11.04 22.76
CA MET A 631 -0.10 11.01 23.50
C MET A 631 0.58 12.39 23.61
N GLN A 632 -0.03 13.48 23.14
CA GLN A 632 0.61 14.79 23.10
C GLN A 632 1.02 15.30 24.48
N ASN A 633 0.31 14.89 25.53
CA ASN A 633 0.61 15.24 26.91
C ASN A 633 1.42 14.18 27.67
N ASN A 634 1.83 13.11 27.00
CA ASN A 634 2.61 12.03 27.60
C ASN A 634 3.74 11.57 26.67
N ILE A 635 4.62 12.48 26.32
CA ILE A 635 5.79 12.21 25.48
C ILE A 635 6.74 11.18 26.10
N PRO A 636 6.97 11.13 27.44
CA PRO A 636 7.77 10.07 28.05
C PRO A 636 7.30 8.66 27.70
N ALA A 637 6.00 8.39 27.65
CA ALA A 637 5.48 7.09 27.26
C ALA A 637 5.79 6.77 25.78
N VAL A 638 5.72 7.75 24.89
CA VAL A 638 6.14 7.58 23.48
C VAL A 638 7.62 7.22 23.40
N LEU A 639 8.47 7.90 24.14
CA LEU A 639 9.91 7.62 24.19
C LEU A 639 10.22 6.21 24.74
N GLU A 640 9.46 5.73 25.72
CA GLU A 640 9.61 4.35 26.21
C GLU A 640 9.24 3.32 25.13
N VAL A 641 8.20 3.54 24.37
CA VAL A 641 7.85 2.69 23.22
C VAL A 641 8.96 2.73 22.17
N MET A 642 9.52 3.90 21.88
CA MET A 642 10.62 4.04 20.91
C MET A 642 11.89 3.29 21.38
N LYS A 643 12.24 3.36 22.66
CA LYS A 643 13.36 2.58 23.23
C LYS A 643 13.09 1.08 23.10
N PHE A 644 11.88 0.66 23.36
CA PHE A 644 11.48 -0.74 23.19
C PHE A 644 11.59 -1.20 21.73
N ILE A 645 11.17 -0.37 20.77
CA ILE A 645 11.33 -0.64 19.34
C ILE A 645 12.81 -0.83 19.00
N TYR A 646 13.67 0.08 19.46
CA TYR A 646 15.12 -0.02 19.23
C TYR A 646 15.71 -1.36 19.67
N ASP A 647 15.29 -1.85 20.85
CA ASP A 647 15.83 -3.08 21.41
C ASP A 647 15.20 -4.37 20.88
N ASN A 648 13.96 -4.34 20.37
CA ASN A 648 13.19 -5.55 20.18
C ASN A 648 12.64 -5.78 18.77
N ILE A 649 12.38 -4.74 17.96
CA ILE A 649 11.75 -4.89 16.65
C ILE A 649 12.39 -3.97 15.60
N MET A 650 12.49 -4.45 14.37
CA MET A 650 13.20 -3.74 13.32
C MET A 650 12.45 -2.50 12.84
N TYR A 651 11.12 -2.59 12.64
CA TYR A 651 10.34 -1.52 12.02
C TYR A 651 8.94 -1.45 12.62
N ALA A 652 8.60 -0.31 13.20
CA ALA A 652 7.30 -0.09 13.83
C ALA A 652 6.80 1.36 13.70
N GLU A 653 5.49 1.52 13.80
CA GLU A 653 4.79 2.80 13.78
C GLU A 653 3.85 2.93 14.98
N LEU A 654 3.58 4.17 15.39
CA LEU A 654 2.56 4.50 16.39
C LEU A 654 1.36 5.14 15.68
N ASN A 655 0.20 4.53 15.82
CA ASN A 655 -1.05 5.03 15.25
C ASN A 655 -1.74 5.94 16.24
N THR A 656 -1.60 7.24 16.04
CA THR A 656 -2.36 8.27 16.74
C THR A 656 -3.54 8.74 15.87
N LYS A 657 -4.27 9.73 16.31
CA LYS A 657 -5.40 10.31 15.60
C LYS A 657 -5.24 11.82 15.49
N SER A 658 -5.45 12.36 14.29
CA SER A 658 -5.28 13.78 13.98
C SER A 658 -6.36 14.19 13.00
N ASP A 659 -7.55 14.51 13.53
CA ASP A 659 -8.71 14.85 12.72
C ASP A 659 -9.18 16.27 12.98
N TYR A 660 -9.91 16.83 12.00
CA TYR A 660 -10.50 18.18 12.09
C TYR A 660 -11.83 18.23 11.35
N CYS A 661 -12.84 18.84 11.99
CA CYS A 661 -14.12 19.11 11.34
C CYS A 661 -14.16 20.54 10.81
N GLN A 662 -14.33 20.69 9.49
CA GLN A 662 -14.39 22.00 8.84
C GLN A 662 -15.69 22.76 9.12
N VAL A 663 -16.74 22.07 9.59
CA VAL A 663 -18.05 22.68 9.87
C VAL A 663 -18.04 23.43 11.20
N CYS A 664 -17.50 22.80 12.26
CA CYS A 664 -17.58 23.36 13.62
C CYS A 664 -16.21 23.70 14.23
N GLY A 665 -15.10 23.40 13.54
CA GLY A 665 -13.75 23.64 14.06
C GLY A 665 -13.29 22.64 15.12
N TYR A 666 -13.97 21.49 15.26
CA TYR A 666 -13.54 20.45 16.19
C TYR A 666 -12.19 19.89 15.78
N ASP A 667 -11.25 19.91 16.71
CA ASP A 667 -9.90 19.32 16.57
C ASP A 667 -9.80 18.16 17.56
N GLY A 668 -9.79 16.93 17.06
CA GLY A 668 -9.81 15.71 17.85
C GLY A 668 -10.20 14.50 17.03
N GLU A 669 -10.59 13.42 17.70
CA GLU A 669 -10.99 12.17 17.04
C GLU A 669 -12.41 12.27 16.46
N ILE A 670 -12.54 12.06 15.14
CA ILE A 670 -13.82 11.87 14.46
C ILE A 670 -14.21 10.40 14.55
N GLU A 671 -15.46 10.14 14.88
CA GLU A 671 -15.99 8.81 15.19
C GLU A 671 -16.46 8.08 13.93
N ILE A 672 -16.40 6.75 13.98
CA ILE A 672 -17.04 5.87 13.00
C ILE A 672 -18.32 5.33 13.64
N VAL A 673 -19.47 5.62 13.02
CA VAL A 673 -20.81 5.20 13.49
C VAL A 673 -21.51 4.39 12.42
N GLU A 674 -22.44 3.56 12.84
CA GLU A 674 -23.33 2.83 11.91
C GLU A 674 -24.57 3.67 11.61
N HIS A 675 -24.88 3.79 10.32
CA HIS A 675 -26.09 4.45 9.83
C HIS A 675 -26.61 3.72 8.60
N ASP A 676 -27.86 3.26 8.66
CA ASP A 676 -28.53 2.51 7.60
C ASP A 676 -27.72 1.30 7.07
N GLY A 677 -27.06 0.57 7.98
CA GLY A 677 -26.26 -0.60 7.64
C GLY A 677 -24.91 -0.31 6.98
N LYS A 678 -24.47 0.95 6.99
CA LYS A 678 -23.14 1.39 6.53
C LYS A 678 -22.38 2.07 7.65
N LEU A 679 -21.07 1.92 7.62
CA LEU A 679 -20.16 2.68 8.49
C LEU A 679 -19.86 4.05 7.86
N ILE A 680 -20.10 5.09 8.63
CA ILE A 680 -19.87 6.48 8.22
C ILE A 680 -19.05 7.22 9.27
N TRP A 681 -18.36 8.26 8.84
CA TRP A 681 -17.63 9.17 9.73
C TRP A 681 -18.56 10.26 10.23
N ARG A 682 -18.49 10.57 11.52
CA ARG A 682 -19.33 11.58 12.17
C ARG A 682 -18.52 12.41 13.16
N CYS A 683 -18.62 13.72 13.04
CA CYS A 683 -18.06 14.64 14.03
C CYS A 683 -18.82 14.52 15.36
N PRO A 684 -18.14 14.23 16.49
CA PRO A 684 -18.81 14.08 17.78
C PRO A 684 -19.38 15.43 18.31
N ASN A 685 -18.85 16.57 17.84
CA ASN A 685 -19.28 17.89 18.31
C ASN A 685 -20.51 18.44 17.57
N CYS A 686 -20.56 18.37 16.25
CA CYS A 686 -21.65 18.95 15.46
C CYS A 686 -22.51 17.95 14.68
N GLY A 687 -22.13 16.66 14.69
CA GLY A 687 -22.85 15.62 13.96
C GLY A 687 -22.62 15.60 12.45
N ASN A 688 -21.70 16.42 11.91
CA ASN A 688 -21.36 16.42 10.49
C ASN A 688 -20.94 15.02 10.03
N THR A 689 -21.50 14.55 8.90
CA THR A 689 -21.19 13.24 8.27
C THR A 689 -20.63 13.38 6.86
N ASP A 690 -20.49 14.61 6.37
CA ASP A 690 -19.95 14.87 5.04
C ASP A 690 -18.42 14.78 5.09
N GLN A 691 -17.86 13.74 4.49
CA GLN A 691 -16.41 13.50 4.46
C GLN A 691 -15.63 14.61 3.75
N ASP A 692 -16.24 15.30 2.80
CA ASP A 692 -15.60 16.41 2.08
C ASP A 692 -15.45 17.67 2.97
N LYS A 693 -16.12 17.69 4.12
CA LYS A 693 -16.06 18.76 5.13
C LYS A 693 -15.35 18.34 6.41
N MET A 694 -14.52 17.32 6.35
CA MET A 694 -13.67 16.91 7.45
C MET A 694 -12.30 16.43 6.95
N ASN A 695 -11.30 16.65 7.78
CA ASN A 695 -9.97 16.11 7.56
C ASN A 695 -9.76 14.95 8.53
N VAL A 696 -9.85 13.74 8.02
CA VAL A 696 -9.61 12.51 8.78
C VAL A 696 -8.31 11.90 8.30
N ALA A 697 -7.45 11.51 9.24
CA ALA A 697 -6.21 10.84 8.92
C ALA A 697 -6.07 9.56 9.77
N ARG A 698 -5.90 8.42 9.09
CA ARG A 698 -5.70 7.11 9.74
C ARG A 698 -4.61 6.33 9.03
N ARG A 699 -3.91 5.53 9.78
CA ARG A 699 -2.98 4.55 9.20
C ARG A 699 -3.73 3.46 8.46
N THR A 700 -3.34 3.27 7.21
CA THR A 700 -3.79 2.17 6.35
C THR A 700 -2.56 1.48 5.80
N CYS A 701 -2.24 0.31 6.32
CA CYS A 701 -1.17 -0.53 5.77
C CYS A 701 0.22 0.14 5.66
N GLY A 702 0.58 0.99 6.64
CA GLY A 702 1.91 1.62 6.71
C GLY A 702 2.00 3.01 6.10
N TYR A 703 0.92 3.58 5.58
CA TYR A 703 0.81 4.97 5.16
C TYR A 703 -0.47 5.62 5.69
N ILE A 704 -0.60 6.91 5.54
CA ILE A 704 -1.76 7.66 6.01
C ILE A 704 -2.78 7.74 4.88
N GLY A 705 -4.00 7.25 5.13
CA GLY A 705 -5.15 7.44 4.28
C GLY A 705 -6.00 8.62 4.73
N THR A 706 -6.65 9.28 3.79
CA THR A 706 -7.48 10.48 4.02
C THR A 706 -8.90 10.35 3.48
N GLN A 707 -9.19 9.32 2.68
CA GLN A 707 -10.50 9.05 2.09
C GLN A 707 -10.91 7.60 2.38
N PHE A 708 -12.05 7.41 3.03
CA PHE A 708 -12.44 6.12 3.60
C PHE A 708 -13.82 5.67 3.11
N TRP A 709 -13.89 5.19 1.88
CA TRP A 709 -15.10 4.60 1.31
C TRP A 709 -15.14 3.07 1.43
N ASN A 710 -13.99 2.42 1.67
CA ASN A 710 -13.91 0.96 1.83
C ASN A 710 -14.51 0.54 3.19
N GLN A 711 -15.67 -0.14 3.16
CA GLN A 711 -16.39 -0.54 4.37
C GLN A 711 -15.63 -1.57 5.21
N GLY A 712 -14.89 -2.47 4.59
CA GLY A 712 -14.04 -3.43 5.31
C GLY A 712 -12.90 -2.75 6.05
N ARG A 713 -12.23 -1.79 5.40
CA ARG A 713 -11.18 -0.99 6.03
C ARG A 713 -11.74 -0.10 7.15
N THR A 714 -12.89 0.49 6.93
CA THR A 714 -13.56 1.32 7.94
C THR A 714 -13.96 0.49 9.16
N GLN A 715 -14.44 -0.74 8.96
CA GLN A 715 -14.74 -1.68 10.04
C GLN A 715 -13.46 -2.04 10.82
N GLU A 716 -12.39 -2.38 10.13
CA GLU A 716 -11.10 -2.72 10.74
C GLU A 716 -10.57 -1.57 11.62
N ILE A 717 -10.62 -0.33 11.13
CA ILE A 717 -10.21 0.85 11.89
C ILE A 717 -11.08 1.07 13.12
N LYS A 718 -12.40 0.89 12.98
CA LYS A 718 -13.35 1.04 14.10
C LYS A 718 -13.10 0.02 15.21
N GLU A 719 -12.73 -1.18 14.85
CA GLU A 719 -12.56 -2.31 15.78
C GLU A 719 -11.19 -2.37 16.46
N ARG A 720 -10.24 -1.50 16.06
CA ARG A 720 -8.91 -1.45 16.66
C ARG A 720 -8.97 -1.15 18.15
N VAL A 721 -8.35 -2.01 18.95
CA VAL A 721 -8.19 -1.75 20.40
C VAL A 721 -6.91 -0.94 20.65
N LEU A 722 -6.91 -0.16 21.73
CA LEU A 722 -5.73 0.58 22.17
C LEU A 722 -4.74 -0.38 22.85
N HIS A 723 -3.45 -0.13 22.64
CA HIS A 723 -2.35 -0.92 23.18
C HIS A 723 -1.60 -0.22 24.33
N LEU A 724 -1.91 1.05 24.62
CA LEU A 724 -1.40 1.82 25.75
C LEU A 724 -2.51 2.37 26.63
#